data_dee44876fe2f9274f399e90e0b74cb97
#
_entry.id   dee44876fe2f9274f399e90e0b74cb97
#
_cell.length_a   1.000
_cell.length_b   1.000
_cell.length_c   1.000
_cell.angle_alpha   90.00
_cell.angle_beta   90.00
_cell.angle_gamma   90.00
#
_symmetry.space_group_name_H-M   'P 1'
#
loop_
_entity.id
_entity.type
_entity.pdbx_description
1 polymer ?
#
loop_
_entity_poly.entity_id
_entity_poly.type
_entity_poly.pdbx_seq_one_letter_code
_entity_poly.pdbx_strand_id
1 'polypeptide(L)'
;HKDLQNEEHRREVAQFWGVDKISPKPGLTATEMFDALENGKLKAVWIACTNPLVSMPNSHRIEKAMANSKFVVVQEISHKSDTLQYADLILPAAAWLEKEGTMTNSERRISYLPKEIEAPGEARPDVEIFCDFAQRMGFRGFNYNGAEEIYDEYASMTKGTNIDVSFLNYDRLKNEGTFQWPVNEYRHPGTPRLFEDKKFYTPSQKAIFNIPSTIENTSVKTNLEFPLILTTGRVRDQWHTMTKTGKVSRLKTHYPKPVLEINPVDAFINNIKDGDITEIKSGNGVVRVRSKITDAIKEGVVFLPMHWGKVLQSNLNRANNLTNTHVDPISKEPDFKFTSVAVSKYKKAKEKIIIAGAGAAAFRFLQNYRDYNQVDEIHVFSQESNLFYNRVLLPEYITEELTWQQLKKIKNAELDNLDINIHPETTIENIDKEHKKVTDSKGEIHTFDTLILATGSRPFIPKDVQIELPGRFTMRNKSDADSFKKYLEDTGLPPEEQHVVIVGGGLLGLELAAAMKHKNVKITIVQRASRLMERQLDKISSKLLSLDVQERGIQIYFDNEVSTVFDDEDTGELTINLKSGKYITANAIVYAIGTRPNIEIAKNNGIICGRGVKVNQHLQSSHPAIFAIGEIAEFNNKLFGITSAAEEQAGILANFIAGDISEAYKGSVLMNILKFNDLNLCSIGEITVPENDSSYEEIIFTDISKRYYKKCIVKDDLLIGAVLVGDKNEFAEFKTMIESKIEMSDKRNTL
;
A
#
# COMPACT_ATOMS: atom_id res chain seq x y z
N HIS A 1 1.41 -35.40 31.62
CA HIS A 1 2.10 -35.78 30.39
C HIS A 1 2.86 -37.09 30.55
N LYS A 2 3.08 -37.81 29.46
CA LYS A 2 3.96 -38.95 29.36
C LYS A 2 5.39 -38.49 28.99
N ASP A 3 6.40 -39.07 29.62
CA ASP A 3 7.81 -38.73 29.44
C ASP A 3 8.45 -39.67 28.42
N LEU A 4 9.05 -39.12 27.38
CA LEU A 4 9.76 -39.90 26.34
C LEU A 4 10.99 -40.66 26.89
N GLN A 5 11.61 -40.20 27.97
CA GLN A 5 12.73 -40.87 28.59
C GLN A 5 12.29 -42.05 29.43
N ASN A 6 11.03 -42.09 29.89
CA ASN A 6 10.47 -43.20 30.64
C ASN A 6 9.98 -44.29 29.71
N GLU A 7 10.56 -45.50 29.84
CA GLU A 7 10.26 -46.65 28.99
C GLU A 7 8.80 -47.12 29.15
N GLU A 8 8.29 -47.11 30.37
CA GLU A 8 6.90 -47.49 30.65
C GLU A 8 5.89 -46.54 29.97
N HIS A 9 6.14 -45.25 30.07
CA HIS A 9 5.32 -44.27 29.37
C HIS A 9 5.34 -44.48 27.84
N ARG A 10 6.51 -44.78 27.27
CA ARG A 10 6.59 -45.10 25.81
C ARG A 10 5.81 -46.34 25.46
N ARG A 11 5.88 -47.36 26.29
CA ARG A 11 5.15 -48.63 26.09
C ARG A 11 3.63 -48.39 26.15
N GLU A 12 3.15 -47.63 27.13
CA GLU A 12 1.73 -47.24 27.26
C GLU A 12 1.23 -46.50 26.01
N VAL A 13 1.98 -45.52 25.53
CA VAL A 13 1.60 -44.75 24.33
C VAL A 13 1.65 -45.63 23.06
N ALA A 14 2.66 -46.48 22.93
CA ALA A 14 2.78 -47.44 21.82
C ALA A 14 1.58 -48.38 21.79
N GLN A 15 1.19 -48.92 22.94
CA GLN A 15 0.03 -49.79 23.08
C GLN A 15 -1.27 -49.06 22.77
N PHE A 16 -1.42 -47.81 23.23
CA PHE A 16 -2.58 -46.98 22.98
C PHE A 16 -2.77 -46.67 21.47
N TRP A 17 -1.70 -46.35 20.76
CA TRP A 17 -1.72 -46.09 19.33
C TRP A 17 -1.59 -47.35 18.45
N GLY A 18 -1.42 -48.54 19.04
CA GLY A 18 -1.29 -49.77 18.28
C GLY A 18 -0.02 -49.81 17.41
N VAL A 19 1.07 -49.20 17.87
CA VAL A 19 2.37 -49.16 17.18
C VAL A 19 3.42 -49.97 17.95
N ASP A 20 4.43 -50.47 17.27
CA ASP A 20 5.46 -51.33 17.89
C ASP A 20 6.30 -50.62 18.95
N LYS A 21 6.63 -49.34 18.68
CA LYS A 21 7.49 -48.55 19.56
C LYS A 21 7.34 -47.05 19.36
N ILE A 22 7.61 -46.28 20.41
CA ILE A 22 7.79 -44.82 20.38
C ILE A 22 9.28 -44.50 20.50
N SER A 23 9.76 -43.50 19.73
CA SER A 23 11.15 -43.04 19.81
C SER A 23 11.50 -42.56 21.23
N PRO A 24 12.66 -42.99 21.80
CA PRO A 24 13.12 -42.49 23.08
C PRO A 24 13.74 -41.08 22.99
N LYS A 25 13.93 -40.57 21.78
CA LYS A 25 14.52 -39.26 21.54
C LYS A 25 13.49 -38.31 20.91
N PRO A 26 13.42 -37.08 21.38
CA PRO A 26 12.60 -36.04 20.71
C PRO A 26 13.12 -35.78 19.31
N GLY A 27 12.28 -35.23 18.46
CA GLY A 27 12.68 -34.66 17.18
C GLY A 27 13.51 -33.39 17.34
N LEU A 28 13.93 -32.80 16.23
CA LEU A 28 14.63 -31.52 16.24
C LEU A 28 13.67 -30.39 16.61
N THR A 29 14.15 -29.43 17.38
CA THR A 29 13.44 -28.17 17.62
C THR A 29 13.44 -27.30 16.34
N ALA A 30 12.61 -26.24 16.29
CA ALA A 30 12.53 -25.38 15.12
C ALA A 30 13.90 -24.80 14.72
N THR A 31 14.68 -24.33 15.67
CA THR A 31 16.04 -23.81 15.42
C THR A 31 16.96 -24.91 14.87
N GLU A 32 16.94 -26.06 15.47
CA GLU A 32 17.76 -27.21 15.03
C GLU A 32 17.33 -27.76 13.65
N MET A 33 16.04 -27.68 13.30
CA MET A 33 15.56 -28.06 11.95
C MET A 33 16.14 -27.14 10.88
N PHE A 34 16.16 -25.82 11.10
CA PHE A 34 16.76 -24.89 10.14
C PHE A 34 18.28 -25.03 10.07
N ASP A 35 18.95 -25.35 11.18
CA ASP A 35 20.36 -25.72 11.18
C ASP A 35 20.62 -26.99 10.34
N ALA A 36 19.74 -27.98 10.47
CA ALA A 36 19.84 -29.23 9.71
C ALA A 36 19.52 -29.04 8.22
N LEU A 37 18.62 -28.12 7.86
CA LEU A 37 18.36 -27.76 6.47
C LEU A 37 19.59 -27.05 5.87
N GLU A 38 20.15 -26.06 6.57
CA GLU A 38 21.34 -25.32 6.11
C GLU A 38 22.52 -26.25 5.84
N ASN A 39 22.71 -27.24 6.72
CA ASN A 39 23.79 -28.23 6.63
C ASN A 39 23.47 -29.41 5.69
N GLY A 40 22.30 -29.44 5.04
CA GLY A 40 21.86 -30.50 4.13
C GLY A 40 21.54 -31.84 4.78
N LYS A 41 21.47 -31.90 6.12
CA LYS A 41 21.03 -33.09 6.88
C LYS A 41 19.53 -33.34 6.69
N LEU A 42 18.72 -32.30 6.70
CA LEU A 42 17.34 -32.30 6.22
C LEU A 42 17.31 -31.85 4.77
N LYS A 43 16.49 -32.52 3.97
CA LYS A 43 16.32 -32.22 2.54
C LYS A 43 14.99 -31.54 2.23
N ALA A 44 14.00 -31.73 3.11
CA ALA A 44 12.67 -31.22 2.96
C ALA A 44 12.14 -30.72 4.30
N VAL A 45 11.19 -29.79 4.25
CA VAL A 45 10.49 -29.28 5.43
C VAL A 45 9.03 -29.00 5.10
N TRP A 46 8.15 -29.36 6.03
CA TRP A 46 6.74 -28.98 6.00
C TRP A 46 6.49 -27.97 7.13
N ILE A 47 6.10 -26.77 6.75
CA ILE A 47 5.87 -25.65 7.65
C ILE A 47 4.35 -25.41 7.75
N ALA A 48 3.81 -25.50 8.96
CA ALA A 48 2.40 -25.27 9.24
C ALA A 48 2.24 -24.30 10.42
N CYS A 49 1.27 -23.40 10.33
CA CYS A 49 0.85 -22.48 11.40
C CYS A 49 1.93 -21.46 11.84
N THR A 50 3.00 -21.25 11.08
CA THR A 50 4.08 -20.32 11.43
C THR A 50 4.71 -19.68 10.19
N ASN A 51 5.36 -18.52 10.39
CA ASN A 51 6.07 -17.77 9.34
C ASN A 51 7.54 -17.58 9.73
N PRO A 52 8.40 -18.62 9.58
CA PRO A 52 9.76 -18.64 10.10
C PRO A 52 10.66 -17.54 9.52
N LEU A 53 10.42 -17.07 8.29
CA LEU A 53 11.21 -15.99 7.71
C LEU A 53 11.08 -14.65 8.46
N VAL A 54 10.02 -14.47 9.24
CA VAL A 54 9.82 -13.28 10.08
C VAL A 54 10.03 -13.62 11.56
N SER A 55 9.61 -14.81 12.01
CA SER A 55 9.61 -15.17 13.42
C SER A 55 10.91 -15.81 13.92
N MET A 56 11.74 -16.38 13.05
CA MET A 56 13.01 -16.98 13.46
C MET A 56 14.17 -15.97 13.50
N PRO A 57 15.18 -16.16 14.35
CA PRO A 57 16.35 -15.29 14.42
C PRO A 57 17.21 -15.42 13.16
N ASN A 58 18.01 -14.40 12.89
CA ASN A 58 18.91 -14.34 11.73
C ASN A 58 18.19 -14.74 10.44
N SER A 59 17.21 -13.94 10.06
CA SER A 59 16.30 -14.25 8.95
C SER A 59 17.00 -14.55 7.61
N HIS A 60 18.16 -13.96 7.35
CA HIS A 60 18.97 -14.26 6.16
C HIS A 60 19.45 -15.72 6.11
N ARG A 61 19.79 -16.26 7.28
CA ARG A 61 20.16 -17.67 7.42
C ARG A 61 19.00 -18.59 7.11
N ILE A 62 17.80 -18.24 7.60
CA ILE A 62 16.57 -18.98 7.33
C ILE A 62 16.22 -18.93 5.83
N GLU A 63 16.33 -17.76 5.19
CA GLU A 63 16.16 -17.63 3.73
C GLU A 63 17.08 -18.57 2.96
N LYS A 64 18.35 -18.57 3.30
CA LYS A 64 19.36 -19.44 2.67
C LYS A 64 19.05 -20.91 2.87
N ALA A 65 18.67 -21.30 4.09
CA ALA A 65 18.32 -22.70 4.42
C ALA A 65 17.11 -23.17 3.59
N MET A 66 16.07 -22.35 3.46
CA MET A 66 14.89 -22.67 2.66
C MET A 66 15.19 -22.70 1.15
N ALA A 67 15.93 -21.69 0.64
CA ALA A 67 16.30 -21.64 -0.77
C ALA A 67 17.15 -22.84 -1.23
N ASN A 68 17.94 -23.41 -0.34
CA ASN A 68 18.79 -24.58 -0.61
C ASN A 68 18.07 -25.93 -0.35
N SER A 69 16.88 -25.92 0.22
CA SER A 69 16.10 -27.12 0.49
C SER A 69 15.62 -27.77 -0.82
N LYS A 70 15.53 -29.09 -0.84
CA LYS A 70 15.04 -29.81 -2.02
C LYS A 70 13.53 -29.78 -2.18
N PHE A 71 12.80 -29.58 -1.09
CA PHE A 71 11.35 -29.54 -1.11
C PHE A 71 10.81 -28.82 0.13
N VAL A 72 10.04 -27.76 -0.08
CA VAL A 72 9.42 -26.96 0.97
C VAL A 72 7.91 -26.96 0.78
N VAL A 73 7.20 -27.51 1.76
CA VAL A 73 5.74 -27.47 1.84
C VAL A 73 5.35 -26.41 2.85
N VAL A 74 4.44 -25.50 2.49
CA VAL A 74 3.91 -24.48 3.39
C VAL A 74 2.40 -24.58 3.47
N GLN A 75 1.90 -24.80 4.67
CA GLN A 75 0.48 -24.84 5.00
C GLN A 75 0.11 -23.52 5.69
N GLU A 76 -0.68 -22.67 5.04
CA GLU A 76 -0.86 -21.27 5.46
C GLU A 76 -2.29 -20.77 5.19
N ILE A 77 -2.78 -19.92 6.09
CA ILE A 77 -4.09 -19.26 5.99
C ILE A 77 -4.03 -17.92 5.23
N SER A 78 -2.87 -17.43 4.85
CA SER A 78 -2.67 -16.10 4.28
C SER A 78 -1.69 -16.11 3.12
N HIS A 79 -2.11 -15.58 1.97
CA HIS A 79 -1.21 -15.36 0.83
C HIS A 79 -0.14 -14.27 1.08
N LYS A 80 -0.19 -13.58 2.22
CA LYS A 80 0.77 -12.52 2.62
C LYS A 80 1.77 -12.99 3.66
N SER A 81 2.23 -14.23 3.56
CA SER A 81 3.30 -14.77 4.40
C SER A 81 4.62 -14.78 3.62
N ASP A 82 5.70 -14.32 4.25
CA ASP A 82 7.04 -14.28 3.63
C ASP A 82 7.53 -15.68 3.26
N THR A 83 7.18 -16.68 4.06
CA THR A 83 7.59 -18.08 3.89
C THR A 83 7.08 -18.67 2.57
N LEU A 84 5.94 -18.22 2.05
CA LEU A 84 5.37 -18.70 0.78
C LEU A 84 6.28 -18.45 -0.43
N GLN A 85 7.20 -17.49 -0.35
CA GLN A 85 8.14 -17.21 -1.46
C GLN A 85 9.12 -18.34 -1.74
N TYR A 86 9.28 -19.27 -0.77
CA TYR A 86 10.20 -20.40 -0.85
C TYR A 86 9.48 -21.75 -0.93
N ALA A 87 8.15 -21.74 -1.02
CA ALA A 87 7.35 -22.95 -1.07
C ALA A 87 7.36 -23.58 -2.48
N ASP A 88 7.68 -24.87 -2.56
CA ASP A 88 7.44 -25.69 -3.75
C ASP A 88 5.98 -26.15 -3.83
N LEU A 89 5.34 -26.35 -2.67
CA LEU A 89 3.92 -26.71 -2.55
C LEU A 89 3.26 -25.89 -1.47
N ILE A 90 2.13 -25.25 -1.82
CA ILE A 90 1.31 -24.49 -0.89
C ILE A 90 0.01 -25.26 -0.64
N LEU A 91 -0.31 -25.47 0.64
CA LEU A 91 -1.55 -26.10 1.10
C LEU A 91 -2.40 -25.04 1.80
N PRO A 92 -3.50 -24.58 1.20
CA PRO A 92 -4.39 -23.59 1.82
C PRO A 92 -5.03 -24.19 3.09
N ALA A 93 -4.92 -23.49 4.22
CA ALA A 93 -5.47 -23.92 5.49
C ALA A 93 -6.66 -23.05 5.93
N ALA A 94 -7.65 -23.69 6.55
CA ALA A 94 -8.82 -23.02 7.11
C ALA A 94 -8.46 -22.21 8.36
N ALA A 95 -9.03 -21.00 8.48
CA ALA A 95 -8.87 -20.12 9.63
C ALA A 95 -9.81 -20.53 10.80
N TRP A 96 -9.78 -19.76 11.89
CA TRP A 96 -10.47 -20.14 13.14
C TRP A 96 -11.99 -20.30 13.02
N LEU A 97 -12.68 -19.40 12.34
CA LEU A 97 -14.11 -19.48 12.18
C LEU A 97 -14.55 -20.48 11.08
N GLU A 98 -13.60 -20.98 10.30
CA GLU A 98 -13.81 -21.87 9.16
C GLU A 98 -13.66 -23.36 9.54
N LYS A 99 -13.32 -23.65 10.79
CA LYS A 99 -13.14 -25.00 11.33
C LYS A 99 -13.55 -25.06 12.79
N GLU A 100 -13.98 -26.23 13.26
CA GLU A 100 -14.21 -26.46 14.68
C GLU A 100 -12.96 -27.03 15.37
N GLY A 101 -12.93 -26.94 16.69
CA GLY A 101 -11.89 -27.50 17.52
C GLY A 101 -11.98 -27.08 18.96
N THR A 102 -10.89 -27.29 19.70
CA THR A 102 -10.74 -26.81 21.07
C THR A 102 -9.51 -25.94 21.22
N MET A 103 -9.56 -25.01 22.15
CA MET A 103 -8.41 -24.17 22.49
C MET A 103 -8.22 -24.17 24.01
N THR A 104 -6.96 -24.30 24.44
CA THR A 104 -6.57 -24.14 25.84
C THR A 104 -5.82 -22.83 26.01
N ASN A 105 -6.27 -21.98 26.93
CA ASN A 105 -5.59 -20.72 27.24
C ASN A 105 -4.51 -20.88 28.34
N SER A 106 -3.80 -19.81 28.66
CA SER A 106 -2.71 -19.82 29.67
C SER A 106 -3.17 -20.07 31.10
N GLU A 107 -4.45 -19.94 31.41
CA GLU A 107 -5.03 -20.34 32.72
C GLU A 107 -5.54 -21.77 32.74
N ARG A 108 -5.18 -22.60 31.76
CA ARG A 108 -5.55 -24.01 31.63
C ARG A 108 -7.03 -24.25 31.28
N ARG A 109 -7.71 -23.23 30.76
CA ARG A 109 -9.12 -23.32 30.42
C ARG A 109 -9.28 -23.81 28.99
N ILE A 110 -10.00 -24.90 28.82
CA ILE A 110 -10.36 -25.48 27.52
C ILE A 110 -11.70 -24.91 27.09
N SER A 111 -11.74 -24.40 25.87
CA SER A 111 -12.95 -23.86 25.24
C SER A 111 -13.22 -24.58 23.94
N TYR A 112 -14.50 -24.82 23.61
CA TYR A 112 -14.93 -25.24 22.30
C TYR A 112 -14.96 -24.03 21.35
N LEU A 113 -14.47 -24.22 20.14
CA LEU A 113 -14.49 -23.25 19.05
C LEU A 113 -15.39 -23.81 17.92
N PRO A 114 -16.58 -23.27 17.69
CA PRO A 114 -17.45 -23.70 16.61
C PRO A 114 -16.94 -23.25 15.26
N LYS A 115 -17.29 -24.00 14.21
CA LYS A 115 -17.22 -23.55 12.82
C LYS A 115 -18.43 -22.65 12.56
N GLU A 116 -18.19 -21.41 12.12
CA GLU A 116 -19.24 -20.40 11.88
C GLU A 116 -19.42 -20.08 10.40
N ILE A 117 -18.36 -20.23 9.59
CA ILE A 117 -18.36 -19.94 8.15
C ILE A 117 -17.68 -21.05 7.36
N GLU A 118 -17.98 -21.15 6.08
CA GLU A 118 -17.28 -22.08 5.18
C GLU A 118 -15.88 -21.59 4.84
N ALA A 119 -14.95 -22.53 4.73
CA ALA A 119 -13.58 -22.21 4.30
C ALA A 119 -13.58 -21.79 2.82
N PRO A 120 -12.85 -20.73 2.44
CA PRO A 120 -12.81 -20.22 1.07
C PRO A 120 -12.00 -21.14 0.14
N GLY A 121 -12.49 -21.31 -1.10
CA GLY A 121 -11.75 -22.02 -2.15
C GLY A 121 -11.38 -23.46 -1.78
N GLU A 122 -10.09 -23.78 -1.83
CA GLU A 122 -9.55 -25.11 -1.51
C GLU A 122 -9.02 -25.22 -0.08
N ALA A 123 -9.26 -24.23 0.78
CA ALA A 123 -8.77 -24.23 2.16
C ALA A 123 -9.46 -25.33 2.97
N ARG A 124 -8.64 -26.08 3.73
CA ARG A 124 -9.10 -27.21 4.55
C ARG A 124 -8.59 -27.06 5.99
N PRO A 125 -9.29 -27.59 6.99
CA PRO A 125 -8.75 -27.73 8.36
C PRO A 125 -7.39 -28.41 8.38
N ASP A 126 -6.48 -27.93 9.22
CA ASP A 126 -5.11 -28.47 9.32
C ASP A 126 -5.10 -29.98 9.58
N VAL A 127 -5.98 -30.46 10.46
CA VAL A 127 -6.09 -31.88 10.80
C VAL A 127 -6.49 -32.74 9.60
N GLU A 128 -7.38 -32.26 8.75
CA GLU A 128 -7.77 -32.99 7.54
C GLU A 128 -6.62 -33.10 6.54
N ILE A 129 -5.83 -32.04 6.38
CA ILE A 129 -4.65 -32.04 5.51
C ILE A 129 -3.64 -33.07 5.99
N PHE A 130 -3.36 -33.11 7.30
CA PHE A 130 -2.44 -34.08 7.87
C PHE A 130 -2.97 -35.51 7.78
N CYS A 131 -4.25 -35.72 8.06
CA CYS A 131 -4.87 -37.06 7.99
C CYS A 131 -4.90 -37.60 6.55
N ASP A 132 -5.28 -36.80 5.57
CA ASP A 132 -5.27 -37.17 4.14
C ASP A 132 -3.86 -37.52 3.67
N PHE A 133 -2.86 -36.73 4.04
CA PHE A 133 -1.47 -37.03 3.72
C PHE A 133 -1.01 -38.34 4.36
N ALA A 134 -1.29 -38.56 5.66
CA ALA A 134 -0.91 -39.74 6.36
C ALA A 134 -1.54 -41.02 5.74
N GLN A 135 -2.82 -40.96 5.38
CA GLN A 135 -3.51 -42.07 4.69
C GLN A 135 -2.89 -42.36 3.33
N ARG A 136 -2.56 -41.32 2.52
CA ARG A 136 -1.87 -41.49 1.22
C ARG A 136 -0.48 -42.07 1.36
N MET A 137 0.20 -41.86 2.48
CA MET A 137 1.47 -42.48 2.84
C MET A 137 1.34 -43.91 3.36
N GLY A 138 0.10 -44.40 3.52
CA GLY A 138 -0.19 -45.75 4.00
C GLY A 138 -0.18 -45.92 5.51
N PHE A 139 -0.15 -44.83 6.27
CA PHE A 139 -0.27 -44.90 7.73
C PHE A 139 -1.73 -45.22 8.14
N ARG A 140 -1.86 -46.08 9.16
CA ARG A 140 -3.15 -46.44 9.76
C ARG A 140 -3.45 -45.51 10.93
N GLY A 141 -4.75 -45.41 11.30
CA GLY A 141 -5.18 -44.65 12.48
C GLY A 141 -5.40 -43.15 12.23
N PHE A 142 -5.46 -42.72 10.97
CA PHE A 142 -5.72 -41.32 10.59
C PHE A 142 -7.08 -41.13 9.86
N ASN A 143 -8.04 -42.00 10.11
CA ASN A 143 -9.34 -42.01 9.47
C ASN A 143 -10.42 -41.38 10.38
N TYR A 144 -10.09 -40.26 11.02
CA TYR A 144 -11.04 -39.50 11.84
C TYR A 144 -12.13 -38.84 11.02
N ASN A 145 -13.37 -38.82 11.56
CA ASN A 145 -14.51 -38.15 10.96
C ASN A 145 -14.55 -36.63 11.28
N GLY A 146 -13.70 -36.15 12.17
CA GLY A 146 -13.63 -34.75 12.54
C GLY A 146 -12.73 -34.48 13.74
N ALA A 147 -12.66 -33.23 14.15
CA ALA A 147 -11.82 -32.77 15.26
C ALA A 147 -12.28 -33.34 16.63
N GLU A 148 -13.55 -33.66 16.78
CA GLU A 148 -14.11 -34.26 18.00
C GLU A 148 -13.50 -35.63 18.30
N GLU A 149 -13.39 -36.52 17.32
CA GLU A 149 -12.79 -37.83 17.52
C GLU A 149 -11.29 -37.72 17.91
N ILE A 150 -10.57 -36.77 17.35
CA ILE A 150 -9.19 -36.50 17.72
C ILE A 150 -9.09 -35.98 19.16
N TYR A 151 -10.03 -35.12 19.57
CA TYR A 151 -10.09 -34.63 20.94
C TYR A 151 -10.40 -35.76 21.93
N ASP A 152 -11.34 -36.67 21.61
CA ASP A 152 -11.71 -37.78 22.46
C ASP A 152 -10.55 -38.76 22.62
N GLU A 153 -9.80 -39.06 21.57
CA GLU A 153 -8.55 -39.82 21.63
C GLU A 153 -7.53 -39.16 22.56
N TYR A 154 -7.29 -37.84 22.37
CA TYR A 154 -6.40 -37.07 23.24
C TYR A 154 -6.87 -37.11 24.69
N ALA A 155 -8.13 -36.84 24.95
CA ALA A 155 -8.71 -36.86 26.30
C ALA A 155 -8.53 -38.24 26.99
N SER A 156 -8.80 -39.32 26.24
CA SER A 156 -8.61 -40.69 26.74
C SER A 156 -7.16 -40.98 27.10
N MET A 157 -6.19 -40.49 26.33
CA MET A 157 -4.75 -40.67 26.59
C MET A 157 -4.29 -39.87 27.84
N THR A 158 -4.98 -38.81 28.23
CA THR A 158 -4.65 -38.03 29.43
C THR A 158 -5.07 -38.68 30.74
N LYS A 159 -5.88 -39.76 30.69
CA LYS A 159 -6.42 -40.44 31.88
C LYS A 159 -5.32 -40.82 32.89
N GLY A 160 -5.55 -40.45 34.14
CA GLY A 160 -4.62 -40.72 35.23
C GLY A 160 -3.36 -39.86 35.23
N THR A 161 -3.21 -38.90 34.35
CA THR A 161 -2.09 -37.96 34.33
C THR A 161 -2.42 -36.66 35.07
N ASN A 162 -1.42 -35.80 35.23
CA ASN A 162 -1.58 -34.48 35.83
C ASN A 162 -2.42 -33.48 35.00
N ILE A 163 -2.77 -33.83 33.77
CA ILE A 163 -3.61 -33.06 32.88
C ILE A 163 -4.88 -33.82 32.48
N ASP A 164 -5.31 -34.76 33.32
CA ASP A 164 -6.47 -35.60 33.03
C ASP A 164 -7.71 -34.79 32.64
N VAL A 165 -8.17 -34.98 31.41
CA VAL A 165 -9.41 -34.44 30.87
C VAL A 165 -10.30 -35.53 30.29
N SER A 166 -10.11 -36.81 30.73
CA SER A 166 -10.81 -37.95 30.19
C SER A 166 -12.31 -37.96 30.39
N PHE A 167 -12.84 -37.06 31.24
CA PHE A 167 -14.27 -36.87 31.45
C PHE A 167 -14.79 -35.55 30.83
N LEU A 168 -13.99 -34.93 29.96
CA LEU A 168 -14.37 -33.75 29.18
C LEU A 168 -14.46 -34.10 27.70
N ASN A 169 -15.61 -33.86 27.14
CA ASN A 169 -15.90 -34.07 25.71
C ASN A 169 -16.58 -32.84 25.10
N TYR A 170 -16.85 -32.87 23.80
CA TYR A 170 -17.47 -31.73 23.11
C TYR A 170 -18.87 -31.43 23.62
N ASP A 171 -19.68 -32.43 23.98
CA ASP A 171 -21.00 -32.19 24.55
C ASP A 171 -20.96 -31.38 25.82
N ARG A 172 -20.02 -31.67 26.71
CA ARG A 172 -19.82 -30.89 27.93
C ARG A 172 -19.32 -29.49 27.62
N LEU A 173 -18.36 -29.35 26.72
CA LEU A 173 -17.85 -28.05 26.33
C LEU A 173 -18.89 -27.16 25.64
N LYS A 174 -19.79 -27.76 24.87
CA LYS A 174 -20.91 -27.05 24.20
C LYS A 174 -22.03 -26.65 25.17
N ASN A 175 -22.38 -27.52 26.09
CA ASN A 175 -23.56 -27.33 26.97
C ASN A 175 -23.24 -26.72 28.34
N GLU A 176 -22.07 -27.01 28.92
CA GLU A 176 -21.69 -26.56 30.26
C GLU A 176 -20.65 -25.41 30.19
N GLY A 177 -20.04 -25.14 29.02
CA GLY A 177 -19.08 -24.05 28.81
C GLY A 177 -17.62 -24.51 28.96
N THR A 178 -16.78 -23.65 29.49
CA THR A 178 -15.32 -23.84 29.49
C THR A 178 -14.81 -24.46 30.81
N PHE A 179 -13.81 -25.32 30.75
CA PHE A 179 -13.27 -26.03 31.91
C PHE A 179 -11.79 -25.82 32.09
N GLN A 180 -11.37 -25.63 33.35
CA GLN A 180 -9.93 -25.66 33.70
C GLN A 180 -9.51 -27.08 34.07
N TRP A 181 -8.52 -27.61 33.35
CA TRP A 181 -8.01 -28.96 33.65
C TRP A 181 -7.20 -29.02 34.96
N PRO A 182 -7.12 -30.18 35.64
CA PRO A 182 -7.70 -31.49 35.32
C PRO A 182 -9.23 -31.56 35.52
N VAL A 183 -9.87 -32.51 34.77
CA VAL A 183 -11.29 -32.89 34.87
C VAL A 183 -11.33 -34.42 34.86
N ASN A 184 -11.06 -35.00 36.00
CA ASN A 184 -10.71 -36.40 36.17
C ASN A 184 -11.83 -37.32 36.68
N GLU A 185 -13.08 -36.77 36.77
CA GLU A 185 -14.28 -37.55 37.12
C GLU A 185 -15.54 -37.00 36.49
N TYR A 186 -16.59 -37.81 36.48
CA TYR A 186 -17.89 -37.42 35.94
C TYR A 186 -18.46 -36.25 36.77
N ARG A 187 -18.96 -35.19 36.07
CA ARG A 187 -19.47 -33.94 36.67
C ARG A 187 -18.45 -33.09 37.43
N HIS A 188 -17.15 -33.34 37.27
CA HIS A 188 -16.12 -32.47 37.83
C HIS A 188 -16.24 -31.04 37.28
N PRO A 189 -16.30 -29.98 38.14
CA PRO A 189 -16.55 -28.59 37.67
C PRO A 189 -15.31 -27.92 37.01
N GLY A 190 -14.22 -28.63 36.92
CA GLY A 190 -12.89 -28.11 36.59
C GLY A 190 -12.06 -27.82 37.82
N THR A 191 -10.79 -27.54 37.68
CA THR A 191 -9.82 -27.28 38.74
C THR A 191 -9.30 -25.85 38.64
N PRO A 192 -9.96 -24.87 39.30
CA PRO A 192 -9.57 -23.45 39.21
C PRO A 192 -8.14 -23.20 39.67
N ARG A 193 -7.71 -23.91 40.73
CA ARG A 193 -6.37 -23.79 41.30
C ARG A 193 -5.70 -25.15 41.42
N LEU A 194 -4.45 -25.25 40.98
CA LEU A 194 -3.60 -26.43 41.19
C LEU A 194 -2.92 -26.37 42.54
N PHE A 195 -2.54 -27.55 43.05
CA PHE A 195 -1.73 -27.72 44.25
C PHE A 195 -2.40 -27.17 45.54
N GLU A 196 -3.73 -27.18 45.65
CA GLU A 196 -4.44 -26.84 46.90
C GLU A 196 -4.11 -27.80 48.01
N ASP A 197 -3.88 -29.06 47.67
CA ASP A 197 -3.40 -30.11 48.59
C ASP A 197 -1.89 -30.00 48.93
N LYS A 198 -1.22 -28.95 48.40
CA LYS A 198 0.23 -28.70 48.55
C LYS A 198 1.12 -29.85 48.00
N LYS A 199 0.58 -30.72 47.12
CA LYS A 199 1.34 -31.80 46.46
C LYS A 199 1.70 -31.43 45.04
N PHE A 200 2.99 -31.39 44.74
CA PHE A 200 3.53 -31.14 43.41
C PHE A 200 3.75 -32.40 42.67
N TYR A 201 3.74 -32.34 41.32
CA TYR A 201 3.98 -33.48 40.42
C TYR A 201 5.49 -33.83 40.32
N THR A 202 6.10 -34.08 41.45
CA THR A 202 7.47 -34.47 41.60
C THR A 202 7.56 -35.78 42.46
N PRO A 203 8.63 -36.57 42.34
CA PRO A 203 8.75 -37.78 43.15
C PRO A 203 8.64 -37.53 44.66
N SER A 204 9.08 -36.39 45.14
CA SER A 204 8.98 -35.97 46.56
C SER A 204 7.67 -35.33 46.93
N GLN A 205 6.78 -35.07 45.96
CA GLN A 205 5.55 -34.26 46.12
C GLN A 205 5.80 -32.82 46.60
N LYS A 206 7.03 -32.35 46.55
CA LYS A 206 7.43 -30.99 46.90
C LYS A 206 7.88 -30.21 45.69
N ALA A 207 7.77 -28.88 45.75
CA ALA A 207 8.31 -28.00 44.73
C ALA A 207 9.84 -28.17 44.60
N ILE A 208 10.35 -28.14 43.40
CA ILE A 208 11.79 -28.15 43.11
C ILE A 208 12.21 -26.73 42.70
N PHE A 209 13.21 -26.22 43.41
CA PHE A 209 13.85 -24.95 43.04
C PHE A 209 15.00 -25.25 42.07
N ASN A 210 14.81 -24.86 40.86
CA ASN A 210 15.84 -24.94 39.82
C ASN A 210 16.68 -23.66 39.84
N ILE A 211 17.96 -23.79 40.13
CA ILE A 211 18.91 -22.68 40.09
C ILE A 211 19.58 -22.74 38.70
N PRO A 212 19.40 -21.73 37.84
CA PRO A 212 20.07 -21.73 36.54
C PRO A 212 21.59 -21.61 36.75
N SER A 213 22.31 -22.54 36.07
CA SER A 213 23.75 -22.67 36.18
C SER A 213 24.50 -21.64 35.38
N THR A 214 24.38 -20.41 35.48
CA THR A 214 25.09 -19.34 34.80
C THR A 214 24.39 -18.71 33.60
N ILE A 215 24.03 -17.46 33.79
CA ILE A 215 23.62 -16.51 32.74
C ILE A 215 24.82 -16.04 31.89
N GLU A 216 26.06 -16.32 32.33
CA GLU A 216 27.31 -15.75 31.78
C GLU A 216 27.59 -16.11 30.31
N ASN A 217 27.07 -17.22 29.80
CA ASN A 217 27.41 -17.71 28.46
C ASN A 217 26.37 -17.42 27.40
N THR A 218 25.24 -16.81 27.72
CA THR A 218 24.14 -16.56 26.77
C THR A 218 23.95 -15.10 26.38
N SER A 219 24.50 -14.15 27.17
CA SER A 219 24.35 -12.74 26.85
C SER A 219 25.46 -12.24 25.91
N VAL A 220 25.03 -11.66 24.79
CA VAL A 220 25.92 -10.92 23.91
C VAL A 220 26.37 -9.66 24.65
N LYS A 221 27.69 -9.53 24.87
CA LYS A 221 28.23 -8.31 25.47
C LYS A 221 28.33 -7.19 24.44
N THR A 222 27.91 -6.00 24.84
CA THR A 222 28.20 -4.79 24.04
C THR A 222 29.71 -4.55 23.97
N ASN A 223 30.15 -3.95 22.89
CA ASN A 223 31.53 -3.57 22.62
C ASN A 223 31.58 -2.22 21.92
N LEU A 224 32.78 -1.75 21.57
CA LEU A 224 32.93 -0.45 20.90
C LEU A 224 32.29 -0.41 19.51
N GLU A 225 32.22 -1.54 18.81
CA GLU A 225 31.59 -1.64 17.49
C GLU A 225 30.05 -1.69 17.60
N PHE A 226 29.52 -2.38 18.61
CA PHE A 226 28.09 -2.55 18.85
C PHE A 226 27.76 -2.15 20.29
N PRO A 227 27.64 -0.82 20.57
CA PRO A 227 27.57 -0.31 21.95
C PRO A 227 26.18 -0.39 22.58
N LEU A 228 25.12 -0.58 21.80
CA LEU A 228 23.74 -0.60 22.26
C LEU A 228 23.16 -2.01 22.25
N ILE A 229 22.16 -2.21 23.08
CA ILE A 229 21.40 -3.47 23.13
C ILE A 229 20.08 -3.27 22.38
N LEU A 230 19.86 -4.08 21.35
CA LEU A 230 18.57 -4.20 20.70
C LEU A 230 17.69 -5.19 21.47
N THR A 231 16.50 -4.76 21.86
CA THR A 231 15.40 -5.63 22.23
C THR A 231 14.29 -5.58 21.20
N THR A 232 13.76 -6.74 20.81
CA THR A 232 12.63 -6.82 19.88
C THR A 232 11.36 -7.19 20.63
N GLY A 233 10.20 -6.87 20.09
CA GLY A 233 8.95 -7.16 20.75
C GLY A 233 7.73 -6.88 19.89
N ARG A 234 6.56 -6.97 20.50
CA ARG A 234 5.27 -6.68 19.86
C ARG A 234 4.82 -5.26 20.18
N VAL A 235 4.12 -4.65 19.22
CA VAL A 235 3.28 -3.48 19.49
C VAL A 235 1.86 -3.93 19.82
N ARG A 236 1.11 -3.09 20.54
CA ARG A 236 -0.18 -3.45 21.15
C ARG A 236 -1.18 -4.05 20.14
N ASP A 237 -1.30 -3.46 18.98
CA ASP A 237 -2.40 -3.76 18.05
C ASP A 237 -2.03 -4.75 16.94
N GLN A 238 -0.83 -5.36 17.00
CA GLN A 238 -0.37 -6.32 16.00
C GLN A 238 -0.13 -7.69 16.61
N TRP A 239 -0.50 -8.72 15.82
CA TRP A 239 -0.37 -10.13 16.20
C TRP A 239 0.74 -10.82 15.39
N HIS A 240 1.74 -11.35 16.06
CA HIS A 240 2.88 -12.07 15.46
C HIS A 240 3.40 -11.41 14.17
N THR A 241 3.35 -12.13 13.03
CA THR A 241 3.85 -11.66 11.73
C THR A 241 2.78 -10.96 10.88
N MET A 242 1.71 -10.49 11.52
CA MET A 242 0.62 -9.70 10.91
C MET A 242 -0.19 -10.43 9.82
N THR A 243 -0.10 -11.74 9.70
CA THR A 243 -0.87 -12.52 8.71
C THR A 243 -2.38 -12.39 8.89
N LYS A 244 -2.85 -12.02 10.10
CA LYS A 244 -4.25 -11.71 10.44
C LYS A 244 -4.46 -10.20 10.60
N THR A 245 -3.84 -9.57 11.59
CA THR A 245 -4.03 -8.15 11.93
C THR A 245 -3.58 -7.20 10.82
N GLY A 246 -2.60 -7.61 10.01
CA GLY A 246 -2.17 -6.86 8.83
C GLY A 246 -3.22 -6.76 7.71
N LYS A 247 -4.34 -7.50 7.77
CA LYS A 247 -5.48 -7.36 6.86
C LYS A 247 -6.46 -6.27 7.32
N VAL A 248 -6.41 -5.85 8.60
CA VAL A 248 -7.33 -4.89 9.21
C VAL A 248 -6.75 -3.48 9.10
N SER A 249 -7.33 -2.66 8.22
CA SER A 249 -6.83 -1.29 7.94
C SER A 249 -6.79 -0.42 9.19
N ARG A 250 -7.82 -0.47 10.05
CA ARG A 250 -7.87 0.29 11.30
C ARG A 250 -6.71 -0.04 12.25
N LEU A 251 -6.32 -1.31 12.39
CA LEU A 251 -5.19 -1.70 13.23
C LEU A 251 -3.85 -1.23 12.66
N LYS A 252 -3.74 -1.13 11.33
CA LYS A 252 -2.53 -0.60 10.68
C LYS A 252 -2.34 0.89 10.91
N THR A 253 -3.41 1.68 11.05
CA THR A 253 -3.28 3.13 11.27
C THR A 253 -2.69 3.48 12.62
N HIS A 254 -2.83 2.62 13.63
CA HIS A 254 -2.26 2.84 14.96
C HIS A 254 -0.72 2.73 14.98
N TYR A 255 -0.17 1.85 14.14
CA TYR A 255 1.28 1.65 14.01
C TYR A 255 1.59 1.24 12.56
N PRO A 256 1.66 2.21 11.64
CA PRO A 256 1.70 1.92 10.19
C PRO A 256 3.03 1.35 9.71
N LYS A 257 4.13 1.66 10.41
CA LYS A 257 5.50 1.29 10.02
C LYS A 257 6.33 0.92 11.25
N PRO A 258 7.35 0.06 11.09
CA PRO A 258 8.31 -0.15 12.17
C PRO A 258 9.12 1.13 12.38
N VAL A 259 9.34 1.48 13.65
CA VAL A 259 10.23 2.57 14.05
C VAL A 259 11.21 2.07 15.10
N LEU A 260 12.41 2.63 15.11
CA LEU A 260 13.39 2.42 16.17
C LEU A 260 13.06 3.36 17.33
N GLU A 261 12.67 2.84 18.47
CA GLU A 261 12.60 3.64 19.70
C GLU A 261 13.99 3.74 20.31
N ILE A 262 14.43 4.96 20.58
CA ILE A 262 15.78 5.28 21.07
C ILE A 262 15.68 6.35 22.18
N ASN A 263 16.48 6.17 23.24
CA ASN A 263 16.56 7.14 24.34
C ASN A 263 17.13 8.49 23.84
N PRO A 264 16.68 9.64 24.37
CA PRO A 264 17.19 10.96 23.98
C PRO A 264 18.72 11.10 24.12
N VAL A 265 19.34 10.50 25.15
CA VAL A 265 20.80 10.53 25.36
C VAL A 265 21.51 9.76 24.24
N ASP A 266 21.05 8.55 23.94
CA ASP A 266 21.64 7.73 22.87
C ASP A 266 21.43 8.37 21.50
N ALA A 267 20.27 8.99 21.26
CA ALA A 267 19.99 9.72 20.05
C ALA A 267 20.94 10.92 19.86
N PHE A 268 21.18 11.68 20.93
CA PHE A 268 22.11 12.80 20.92
C PHE A 268 23.56 12.36 20.64
N ILE A 269 24.03 11.31 21.31
CA ILE A 269 25.39 10.75 21.12
C ILE A 269 25.60 10.33 19.65
N ASN A 270 24.57 9.75 19.03
CA ASN A 270 24.63 9.24 17.66
C ASN A 270 24.20 10.28 16.61
N ASN A 271 23.94 11.53 17.00
CA ASN A 271 23.49 12.63 16.15
C ASN A 271 22.23 12.27 15.33
N ILE A 272 21.26 11.66 15.99
CA ILE A 272 19.96 11.23 15.45
C ILE A 272 18.88 12.20 15.92
N LYS A 273 18.05 12.68 14.99
CA LYS A 273 16.84 13.47 15.26
C LYS A 273 15.60 12.60 15.14
N ASP A 274 14.52 13.01 15.77
CA ASP A 274 13.23 12.30 15.64
C ASP A 274 12.80 12.26 14.18
N GLY A 275 12.37 11.07 13.71
CA GLY A 275 11.99 10.83 12.32
C GLY A 275 13.15 10.61 11.32
N ASP A 276 14.42 10.77 11.72
CA ASP A 276 15.55 10.44 10.86
C ASP A 276 15.51 8.97 10.42
N ILE A 277 15.96 8.68 9.19
CA ILE A 277 16.23 7.29 8.79
C ILE A 277 17.51 6.84 9.48
N THR A 278 17.38 5.81 10.31
CA THR A 278 18.48 5.19 11.02
C THR A 278 18.89 3.88 10.39
N GLU A 279 20.17 3.62 10.37
CA GLU A 279 20.76 2.32 10.04
C GLU A 279 21.18 1.64 11.33
N ILE A 280 20.61 0.46 11.58
CA ILE A 280 20.91 -0.39 12.71
C ILE A 280 21.70 -1.58 12.18
N LYS A 281 22.91 -1.81 12.74
CA LYS A 281 23.80 -2.90 12.36
C LYS A 281 24.05 -3.84 13.52
N SER A 282 24.10 -5.11 13.23
CA SER A 282 24.64 -6.16 14.12
C SER A 282 25.63 -7.02 13.37
N GLY A 283 26.23 -7.99 14.02
CA GLY A 283 27.07 -8.98 13.35
C GLY A 283 26.31 -9.88 12.35
N ASN A 284 24.98 -9.85 12.35
CA ASN A 284 24.12 -10.70 11.50
C ASN A 284 23.49 -9.97 10.31
N GLY A 285 23.40 -8.64 10.37
CA GLY A 285 22.79 -7.89 9.27
C GLY A 285 22.52 -6.42 9.56
N VAL A 286 21.69 -5.83 8.69
CA VAL A 286 21.37 -4.41 8.70
C VAL A 286 19.86 -4.23 8.58
N VAL A 287 19.36 -3.22 9.30
CA VAL A 287 17.96 -2.76 9.21
C VAL A 287 17.96 -1.23 9.07
N ARG A 288 17.02 -0.70 8.29
CA ARG A 288 16.82 0.74 8.13
C ARG A 288 15.37 1.09 8.42
N VAL A 289 15.17 1.94 9.43
CA VAL A 289 13.82 2.41 9.84
C VAL A 289 13.94 3.84 10.35
N ARG A 290 12.80 4.53 10.48
CA ARG A 290 12.77 5.84 11.12
C ARG A 290 13.01 5.72 12.62
N SER A 291 13.67 6.72 13.20
CA SER A 291 13.79 6.87 14.64
C SER A 291 12.54 7.47 15.26
N LYS A 292 12.29 7.09 16.49
CA LYS A 292 11.35 7.73 17.44
C LYS A 292 12.09 7.94 18.74
N ILE A 293 12.38 9.21 19.04
CA ILE A 293 13.05 9.57 20.29
C ILE A 293 12.04 9.54 21.42
N THR A 294 12.33 8.77 22.47
CA THR A 294 11.43 8.62 23.61
C THR A 294 12.21 8.27 24.90
N ASP A 295 11.78 8.82 26.01
CA ASP A 295 12.25 8.49 27.36
C ASP A 295 11.62 7.21 27.93
N ALA A 296 10.65 6.63 27.23
CA ALA A 296 10.04 5.36 27.60
C ALA A 296 10.99 4.16 27.48
N ILE A 297 12.12 4.31 26.80
CA ILE A 297 13.16 3.29 26.72
C ILE A 297 14.43 3.72 27.50
N LYS A 298 15.06 2.75 28.15
CA LYS A 298 16.25 2.98 28.96
C LYS A 298 17.46 3.34 28.08
N GLU A 299 18.35 4.21 28.59
CA GLU A 299 19.65 4.49 28.00
C GLU A 299 20.46 3.20 27.76
N GLY A 300 21.17 3.13 26.66
CA GLY A 300 21.92 1.97 26.21
C GLY A 300 21.08 0.86 25.58
N VAL A 301 19.76 1.05 25.48
CA VAL A 301 18.82 0.08 24.91
C VAL A 301 18.00 0.72 23.79
N VAL A 302 17.79 -0.01 22.70
CA VAL A 302 16.89 0.37 21.61
C VAL A 302 15.84 -0.71 21.38
N PHE A 303 14.64 -0.30 20.95
CA PHE A 303 13.53 -1.23 20.66
C PHE A 303 13.15 -1.17 19.21
N LEU A 304 12.97 -2.37 18.61
CA LEU A 304 12.46 -2.51 17.25
C LEU A 304 11.33 -3.55 17.22
N PRO A 305 10.14 -3.21 16.70
CA PRO A 305 9.03 -4.16 16.66
C PRO A 305 9.28 -5.26 15.62
N MET A 306 8.89 -6.50 15.96
CA MET A 306 9.20 -7.72 15.22
C MET A 306 8.26 -8.05 14.05
N HIS A 307 7.13 -7.36 13.93
CA HIS A 307 6.00 -7.84 13.11
C HIS A 307 6.22 -7.80 11.60
N TRP A 308 7.07 -6.92 11.12
CA TRP A 308 7.23 -6.65 9.70
C TRP A 308 8.21 -7.59 9.02
N GLY A 309 7.78 -8.11 7.86
CA GLY A 309 8.57 -8.90 6.95
C GLY A 309 8.70 -8.24 5.58
N LYS A 310 9.34 -8.93 4.64
CA LYS A 310 9.58 -8.47 3.27
C LYS A 310 8.29 -8.24 2.47
N VAL A 311 7.29 -9.12 2.66
CA VAL A 311 6.00 -9.04 1.93
C VAL A 311 5.15 -7.86 2.39
N LEU A 312 5.19 -7.48 3.67
CA LEU A 312 4.38 -6.39 4.20
C LEU A 312 5.06 -5.03 4.09
N GLN A 313 6.39 -5.00 4.01
CA GLN A 313 7.19 -3.78 3.92
C GLN A 313 8.42 -3.99 3.03
N SER A 314 9.54 -4.42 3.63
CA SER A 314 10.82 -4.55 2.97
C SER A 314 11.74 -5.47 3.76
N ASN A 315 12.71 -6.06 3.07
CA ASN A 315 13.75 -6.86 3.73
C ASN A 315 14.59 -6.03 4.74
N LEU A 316 14.79 -4.74 4.48
CA LEU A 316 15.52 -3.85 5.38
C LEU A 316 14.71 -3.38 6.61
N ASN A 317 13.44 -3.75 6.73
CA ASN A 317 12.61 -3.40 7.90
C ASN A 317 12.39 -4.59 8.84
N ARG A 318 12.92 -5.77 8.53
CA ARG A 318 12.71 -7.00 9.29
C ARG A 318 13.67 -7.07 10.48
N ALA A 319 13.14 -6.91 11.70
CA ALA A 319 13.93 -6.86 12.93
C ALA A 319 14.86 -8.09 13.12
N ASN A 320 14.37 -9.27 12.75
CA ASN A 320 15.14 -10.51 12.90
C ASN A 320 16.28 -10.69 11.90
N ASN A 321 16.51 -9.74 11.00
CA ASN A 321 17.80 -9.66 10.28
C ASN A 321 18.98 -9.37 11.23
N LEU A 322 18.70 -8.71 12.37
CA LEU A 322 19.71 -8.32 13.34
C LEU A 322 19.96 -9.33 14.44
N THR A 323 18.91 -10.11 14.81
CA THR A 323 18.95 -10.96 16.01
C THR A 323 19.97 -12.10 15.90
N ASN A 324 20.56 -12.43 17.04
CA ASN A 324 21.55 -13.51 17.13
C ASN A 324 20.87 -14.89 17.14
N THR A 325 21.68 -15.94 17.02
CA THR A 325 21.22 -17.34 17.01
C THR A 325 21.39 -18.04 18.37
N HIS A 326 21.65 -17.29 19.44
CA HIS A 326 21.73 -17.88 20.77
C HIS A 326 20.39 -18.43 21.20
N VAL A 327 20.41 -19.59 21.80
CA VAL A 327 19.20 -20.28 22.26
C VAL A 327 19.37 -20.72 23.71
N ASP A 328 18.27 -20.78 24.42
CA ASP A 328 18.24 -21.41 25.74
C ASP A 328 18.72 -22.87 25.64
N PRO A 329 19.65 -23.33 26.49
CA PRO A 329 20.24 -24.66 26.37
C PRO A 329 19.26 -25.82 26.57
N ILE A 330 18.12 -25.57 27.23
CA ILE A 330 17.09 -26.59 27.52
C ILE A 330 15.95 -26.50 26.54
N SER A 331 15.27 -25.34 26.46
CA SER A 331 14.07 -25.14 25.63
C SER A 331 14.39 -24.88 24.15
N LYS A 332 15.62 -24.48 23.84
CA LYS A 332 16.08 -24.02 22.51
C LYS A 332 15.35 -22.78 22.01
N GLU A 333 14.67 -22.03 22.92
CA GLU A 333 14.05 -20.75 22.59
C GLU A 333 15.13 -19.74 22.19
N PRO A 334 15.00 -19.04 21.07
CA PRO A 334 15.95 -18.01 20.64
C PRO A 334 15.94 -16.77 21.53
N ASP A 335 17.10 -16.19 21.72
CA ASP A 335 17.24 -14.91 22.43
C ASP A 335 16.96 -13.74 21.48
N PHE A 336 15.72 -13.25 21.50
CA PHE A 336 15.27 -12.09 20.73
C PHE A 336 15.43 -10.77 21.46
N LYS A 337 15.85 -10.79 22.71
CA LYS A 337 15.79 -9.61 23.59
C LYS A 337 17.14 -8.96 23.81
N PHE A 338 18.20 -9.61 23.37
CA PHE A 338 19.56 -9.21 23.69
C PHE A 338 20.48 -9.37 22.47
N THR A 339 20.52 -8.36 21.59
CA THR A 339 21.47 -8.34 20.47
C THR A 339 22.25 -7.05 20.53
N SER A 340 23.57 -7.12 20.50
CA SER A 340 24.41 -5.93 20.44
C SER A 340 24.35 -5.31 19.05
N VAL A 341 24.13 -3.98 19.00
CA VAL A 341 23.94 -3.23 17.76
C VAL A 341 24.66 -1.89 17.80
N ALA A 342 25.01 -1.40 16.61
CA ALA A 342 25.34 -0.01 16.35
C ALA A 342 24.13 0.68 15.69
N VAL A 343 23.88 1.92 16.07
CA VAL A 343 22.85 2.75 15.47
C VAL A 343 23.49 4.03 14.96
N SER A 344 23.17 4.43 13.75
CA SER A 344 23.65 5.67 13.16
C SER A 344 22.60 6.28 12.27
N LYS A 345 22.66 7.60 12.08
CA LYS A 345 21.88 8.23 11.01
C LYS A 345 22.33 7.66 9.67
N TYR A 346 21.39 7.16 8.87
CA TYR A 346 21.70 6.68 7.52
C TYR A 346 22.20 7.85 6.66
N LYS A 347 23.42 7.75 6.17
CA LYS A 347 24.03 8.73 5.27
C LYS A 347 24.16 8.09 3.90
N LYS A 348 23.39 8.61 2.95
CA LYS A 348 23.58 8.30 1.54
C LYS A 348 24.82 9.02 1.01
N ALA A 349 25.58 8.42 0.09
CA ALA A 349 26.62 9.13 -0.64
C ALA A 349 25.98 10.27 -1.45
N LYS A 350 26.67 11.42 -1.60
CA LYS A 350 26.20 12.54 -2.42
C LYS A 350 25.96 12.05 -3.84
N GLU A 351 24.75 12.27 -4.35
CA GLU A 351 24.36 11.91 -5.69
C GLU A 351 23.97 13.13 -6.50
N LYS A 352 24.04 12.98 -7.82
CA LYS A 352 23.50 13.95 -8.79
C LYS A 352 22.16 13.47 -9.31
N ILE A 353 21.12 14.21 -9.00
CA ILE A 353 19.74 13.92 -9.40
C ILE A 353 19.34 14.88 -10.53
N ILE A 354 18.88 14.33 -11.65
CA ILE A 354 18.30 15.10 -12.73
C ILE A 354 16.79 14.87 -12.75
N ILE A 355 16.01 15.94 -12.83
CA ILE A 355 14.55 15.93 -12.95
C ILE A 355 14.17 16.56 -14.28
N ALA A 356 13.55 15.79 -15.17
CA ALA A 356 13.01 16.27 -16.43
C ALA A 356 11.54 16.65 -16.24
N GLY A 357 11.26 17.95 -16.14
CA GLY A 357 9.94 18.56 -15.90
C GLY A 357 9.83 19.27 -14.56
N ALA A 358 9.18 20.45 -14.54
CA ALA A 358 8.99 21.30 -13.37
C ALA A 358 7.50 21.48 -13.00
N GLY A 359 6.74 20.39 -13.05
CA GLY A 359 5.32 20.36 -12.66
C GLY A 359 5.09 20.06 -11.19
N ALA A 360 3.83 19.74 -10.84
CA ALA A 360 3.40 19.45 -9.45
C ALA A 360 4.14 18.24 -8.84
N ALA A 361 4.39 17.18 -9.62
CA ALA A 361 5.12 15.99 -9.16
C ALA A 361 6.57 16.34 -8.78
N ALA A 362 7.28 17.05 -9.66
CA ALA A 362 8.66 17.49 -9.40
C ALA A 362 8.74 18.39 -8.16
N PHE A 363 7.83 19.34 -8.03
CA PHE A 363 7.79 20.24 -6.87
C PHE A 363 7.58 19.47 -5.56
N ARG A 364 6.60 18.57 -5.51
CA ARG A 364 6.34 17.77 -4.31
C ARG A 364 7.51 16.83 -3.98
N PHE A 365 8.15 16.26 -5.02
CA PHE A 365 9.37 15.46 -4.82
C PHE A 365 10.46 16.30 -4.15
N LEU A 366 10.75 17.49 -4.67
CA LEU A 366 11.78 18.39 -4.12
C LEU A 366 11.50 18.75 -2.66
N GLN A 367 10.26 19.14 -2.33
CA GLN A 367 9.87 19.46 -0.96
C GLN A 367 10.14 18.27 -0.03
N ASN A 368 9.61 17.09 -0.34
CA ASN A 368 9.75 15.93 0.50
C ASN A 368 11.19 15.42 0.57
N TYR A 369 11.93 15.48 -0.55
CA TYR A 369 13.31 14.99 -0.60
C TYR A 369 14.26 15.86 0.19
N ARG A 370 14.10 17.19 0.14
CA ARG A 370 14.95 18.12 0.89
C ARG A 370 14.74 18.04 2.40
N ASP A 371 13.60 17.54 2.87
CA ASP A 371 13.42 17.21 4.29
C ASP A 371 14.36 16.09 4.77
N TYR A 372 14.83 15.23 3.86
CA TYR A 372 15.69 14.08 4.17
C TYR A 372 17.15 14.29 3.77
N ASN A 373 17.38 14.95 2.65
CA ASN A 373 18.71 15.09 2.06
C ASN A 373 18.91 16.52 1.54
N GLN A 374 19.86 17.22 2.15
CA GLN A 374 20.23 18.60 1.79
C GLN A 374 21.59 18.68 1.09
N VAL A 375 22.22 17.53 0.73
CA VAL A 375 23.58 17.51 0.18
C VAL A 375 23.65 17.07 -1.28
N ASP A 376 22.64 16.34 -1.78
CA ASP A 376 22.60 15.89 -3.17
C ASP A 376 22.46 17.08 -4.13
N GLU A 377 23.15 17.01 -5.24
CA GLU A 377 23.07 17.98 -6.32
C GLU A 377 21.84 17.69 -7.18
N ILE A 378 20.92 18.66 -7.28
CA ILE A 378 19.67 18.48 -8.02
C ILE A 378 19.60 19.49 -9.17
N HIS A 379 19.34 18.96 -10.38
CA HIS A 379 19.11 19.73 -11.59
C HIS A 379 17.68 19.53 -12.07
N VAL A 380 16.96 20.63 -12.34
CA VAL A 380 15.59 20.59 -12.84
C VAL A 380 15.51 21.22 -14.21
N PHE A 381 15.15 20.44 -15.22
CA PHE A 381 14.99 20.89 -16.59
C PHE A 381 13.52 21.15 -16.91
N SER A 382 13.20 22.26 -17.55
CA SER A 382 11.84 22.61 -17.91
C SER A 382 11.77 23.25 -19.29
N GLN A 383 10.80 22.80 -20.08
CA GLN A 383 10.46 23.43 -21.36
C GLN A 383 9.91 24.85 -21.17
N GLU A 384 9.32 25.13 -20.00
CA GLU A 384 8.69 26.42 -19.69
C GLU A 384 9.65 27.32 -18.90
N SER A 385 9.51 28.62 -19.09
CA SER A 385 10.16 29.63 -18.24
C SER A 385 9.49 29.73 -16.86
N ASN A 386 8.22 29.38 -16.79
CA ASN A 386 7.40 29.43 -15.59
C ASN A 386 7.33 28.06 -14.91
N LEU A 387 7.81 27.98 -13.65
CA LEU A 387 7.99 26.75 -12.90
C LEU A 387 7.03 26.65 -11.73
N PHE A 388 6.71 25.42 -11.32
CA PHE A 388 6.03 25.08 -10.05
C PHE A 388 4.75 25.89 -9.79
N TYR A 389 3.83 25.89 -10.72
CA TYR A 389 2.53 26.54 -10.57
C TYR A 389 1.37 25.56 -10.69
N ASN A 390 0.19 25.98 -10.21
CA ASN A 390 -1.02 25.17 -10.26
C ASN A 390 -1.76 25.37 -11.58
N ARG A 391 -1.57 24.46 -12.51
CA ARG A 391 -2.19 24.49 -13.85
C ARG A 391 -3.72 24.37 -13.84
N VAL A 392 -4.29 23.79 -12.78
CA VAL A 392 -5.74 23.65 -12.62
C VAL A 392 -6.42 25.00 -12.49
N LEU A 393 -5.69 26.03 -12.04
CA LEU A 393 -6.21 27.39 -11.84
C LEU A 393 -5.99 28.31 -13.05
N LEU A 394 -5.62 27.79 -14.21
CA LEU A 394 -5.47 28.60 -15.43
C LEU A 394 -6.80 29.25 -15.89
N PRO A 395 -7.98 28.62 -15.79
CA PRO A 395 -9.23 29.29 -16.10
C PRO A 395 -9.47 30.57 -15.27
N GLU A 396 -9.23 30.49 -13.92
CA GLU A 396 -9.38 31.64 -13.02
C GLU A 396 -8.30 32.73 -13.28
N TYR A 397 -7.13 32.32 -13.79
CA TYR A 397 -6.11 33.28 -14.23
C TYR A 397 -6.53 34.01 -15.51
N ILE A 398 -7.13 33.34 -16.48
CA ILE A 398 -7.62 33.95 -17.72
C ILE A 398 -8.69 34.98 -17.41
N THR A 399 -9.56 34.71 -16.47
CA THR A 399 -10.65 35.61 -16.06
C THR A 399 -10.22 36.67 -15.05
N GLU A 400 -8.95 36.69 -14.67
CA GLU A 400 -8.39 37.65 -13.70
C GLU A 400 -8.98 37.53 -12.28
N GLU A 401 -9.66 36.43 -11.97
CA GLU A 401 -10.08 36.13 -10.60
C GLU A 401 -8.87 35.81 -9.71
N LEU A 402 -7.82 35.23 -10.30
CA LEU A 402 -6.55 34.99 -9.65
C LEU A 402 -5.39 35.64 -10.41
N THR A 403 -4.47 36.20 -9.67
CA THR A 403 -3.21 36.73 -10.21
C THR A 403 -2.21 35.62 -10.45
N TRP A 404 -1.24 35.85 -11.33
CA TRP A 404 -0.15 34.90 -11.56
C TRP A 404 0.58 34.45 -10.27
N GLN A 405 0.77 35.38 -9.33
CA GLN A 405 1.44 35.08 -8.06
C GLN A 405 0.66 34.08 -7.19
N GLN A 406 -0.66 34.09 -7.29
CA GLN A 406 -1.54 33.16 -6.55
C GLN A 406 -1.53 31.73 -7.15
N LEU A 407 -1.16 31.61 -8.44
CA LEU A 407 -1.00 30.30 -9.08
C LEU A 407 0.34 29.64 -8.73
N LYS A 408 1.37 30.40 -8.37
CA LYS A 408 2.67 29.83 -7.99
C LYS A 408 2.54 29.00 -6.73
N LYS A 409 3.07 27.78 -6.78
CA LYS A 409 3.13 26.87 -5.61
C LYS A 409 4.23 27.23 -4.61
N ILE A 410 5.18 28.07 -5.01
CA ILE A 410 6.35 28.45 -4.20
C ILE A 410 6.68 29.93 -4.38
N LYS A 411 7.09 30.55 -3.30
CA LYS A 411 7.66 31.91 -3.32
C LYS A 411 9.16 31.84 -3.65
N ASN A 412 9.71 32.89 -4.23
CA ASN A 412 11.12 32.91 -4.64
C ASN A 412 12.09 32.59 -3.47
N ALA A 413 11.85 33.16 -2.29
CA ALA A 413 12.69 32.88 -1.10
C ALA A 413 12.61 31.42 -0.62
N GLU A 414 11.51 30.73 -0.85
CA GLU A 414 11.38 29.29 -0.54
C GLU A 414 12.04 28.43 -1.61
N LEU A 415 12.08 28.91 -2.86
CA LEU A 415 12.77 28.26 -3.96
C LEU A 415 14.27 28.20 -3.71
N ASP A 416 14.84 29.29 -3.22
CA ASP A 416 16.27 29.39 -2.87
C ASP A 416 16.64 28.37 -1.78
N ASN A 417 15.72 28.09 -0.84
CA ASN A 417 15.94 27.11 0.22
C ASN A 417 15.97 25.65 -0.28
N LEU A 418 15.48 25.39 -1.49
CA LEU A 418 15.55 24.04 -2.07
C LEU A 418 16.94 23.69 -2.60
N ASP A 419 17.85 24.65 -2.73
CA ASP A 419 19.22 24.47 -3.23
C ASP A 419 19.28 23.59 -4.50
N ILE A 420 18.61 24.06 -5.56
CA ILE A 420 18.47 23.34 -6.84
C ILE A 420 19.01 24.18 -8.02
N ASN A 421 19.57 23.50 -9.00
CA ASN A 421 19.99 24.08 -10.27
C ASN A 421 18.84 24.01 -11.27
N ILE A 422 18.29 25.15 -11.65
CA ILE A 422 17.15 25.23 -12.57
C ILE A 422 17.64 25.55 -13.98
N HIS A 423 17.17 24.77 -14.96
CA HIS A 423 17.39 24.95 -16.39
C HIS A 423 16.05 25.26 -17.09
N PRO A 424 15.59 26.53 -17.07
CA PRO A 424 14.36 26.91 -17.73
C PRO A 424 14.56 26.91 -19.25
N GLU A 425 13.45 26.76 -20.00
CA GLU A 425 13.42 26.74 -21.47
C GLU A 425 14.45 25.74 -22.05
N THR A 426 14.66 24.63 -21.31
CA THR A 426 15.64 23.61 -21.66
C THR A 426 15.01 22.23 -21.45
N THR A 427 14.97 21.42 -22.51
CA THR A 427 14.43 20.04 -22.46
C THR A 427 15.56 19.02 -22.50
N ILE A 428 15.29 17.81 -21.97
CA ILE A 428 16.18 16.68 -22.18
C ILE A 428 15.77 16.00 -23.51
N GLU A 429 16.72 15.85 -24.44
CA GLU A 429 16.48 15.28 -25.77
C GLU A 429 16.99 13.86 -25.94
N ASN A 430 18.02 13.49 -25.18
CA ASN A 430 18.59 12.15 -25.23
C ASN A 430 18.97 11.61 -23.85
N ILE A 431 18.89 10.28 -23.68
CA ILE A 431 19.26 9.57 -22.44
C ILE A 431 20.21 8.43 -22.81
N ASP A 432 21.48 8.55 -22.45
CA ASP A 432 22.43 7.44 -22.43
C ASP A 432 22.36 6.75 -21.07
N LYS A 433 21.52 5.73 -20.99
CA LYS A 433 21.27 5.00 -19.74
C LYS A 433 22.47 4.18 -19.29
N GLU A 434 23.30 3.69 -20.20
CA GLU A 434 24.47 2.86 -19.89
C GLU A 434 25.59 3.70 -19.21
N HIS A 435 25.81 4.91 -19.72
CA HIS A 435 26.81 5.82 -19.15
C HIS A 435 26.21 6.86 -18.17
N LYS A 436 24.91 6.75 -17.87
CA LYS A 436 24.16 7.66 -17.01
C LYS A 436 24.36 9.13 -17.39
N LYS A 437 24.07 9.47 -18.62
CA LYS A 437 24.17 10.83 -19.17
C LYS A 437 22.87 11.24 -19.84
N VAL A 438 22.57 12.52 -19.78
CA VAL A 438 21.52 13.12 -20.62
C VAL A 438 22.11 14.23 -21.46
N THR A 439 21.53 14.43 -22.65
CA THR A 439 21.84 15.59 -23.50
C THR A 439 20.62 16.49 -23.51
N ASP A 440 20.82 17.78 -23.28
CA ASP A 440 19.73 18.75 -23.29
C ASP A 440 19.56 19.40 -24.67
N SER A 441 18.53 20.23 -24.84
CA SER A 441 18.18 20.93 -26.09
C SER A 441 19.20 21.99 -26.52
N LYS A 442 20.19 22.30 -25.69
CA LYS A 442 21.32 23.19 -26.02
C LYS A 442 22.55 22.39 -26.42
N GLY A 443 22.47 21.06 -26.41
CA GLY A 443 23.58 20.15 -26.73
C GLY A 443 24.52 19.88 -25.56
N GLU A 444 24.22 20.38 -24.36
CA GLU A 444 25.05 20.14 -23.17
C GLU A 444 24.81 18.73 -22.60
N ILE A 445 25.89 18.10 -22.12
CA ILE A 445 25.84 16.75 -21.55
C ILE A 445 25.96 16.82 -20.05
N HIS A 446 24.97 16.24 -19.36
CA HIS A 446 24.92 16.17 -17.89
C HIS A 446 24.95 14.70 -17.43
N THR A 447 25.84 14.41 -16.47
CA THR A 447 25.84 13.09 -15.81
C THR A 447 24.80 13.04 -14.70
N PHE A 448 24.29 11.84 -14.39
CA PHE A 448 23.38 11.63 -13.28
C PHE A 448 23.66 10.31 -12.55
N ASP A 449 23.34 10.26 -11.26
CA ASP A 449 23.20 9.01 -10.52
C ASP A 449 21.74 8.53 -10.55
N THR A 450 20.82 9.50 -10.51
CA THR A 450 19.38 9.28 -10.55
C THR A 450 18.72 10.24 -11.55
N LEU A 451 17.89 9.71 -12.46
CA LEU A 451 17.07 10.47 -13.40
C LEU A 451 15.59 10.29 -13.09
N ILE A 452 14.86 11.38 -12.91
CA ILE A 452 13.42 11.39 -12.65
C ILE A 452 12.69 12.02 -13.85
N LEU A 453 11.89 11.23 -14.53
CA LEU A 453 11.03 11.70 -15.60
C LEU A 453 9.71 12.19 -15.00
N ALA A 454 9.48 13.51 -15.07
CA ALA A 454 8.28 14.21 -14.60
C ALA A 454 7.72 15.13 -15.70
N THR A 455 7.85 14.71 -16.96
CA THR A 455 7.57 15.49 -18.18
C THR A 455 6.08 15.77 -18.40
N GLY A 456 5.20 15.18 -17.60
CA GLY A 456 3.76 15.41 -17.65
C GLY A 456 3.13 14.97 -18.97
N SER A 457 2.17 15.77 -19.45
CA SER A 457 1.44 15.49 -20.68
C SER A 457 1.22 16.76 -21.50
N ARG A 458 0.90 16.57 -22.77
CA ARG A 458 0.51 17.63 -23.71
C ARG A 458 -0.95 17.50 -24.12
N PRO A 459 -1.61 18.55 -24.58
CA PRO A 459 -2.95 18.47 -25.16
C PRO A 459 -2.98 17.50 -26.34
N PHE A 460 -4.07 16.78 -26.46
CA PHE A 460 -4.33 16.02 -27.68
C PHE A 460 -4.94 16.95 -28.71
N ILE A 461 -4.29 17.07 -29.86
CA ILE A 461 -4.75 17.84 -31.01
C ILE A 461 -5.02 16.85 -32.14
N PRO A 462 -6.22 16.84 -32.75
CA PRO A 462 -6.47 16.04 -33.95
C PRO A 462 -5.53 16.41 -35.09
N LYS A 463 -5.15 15.45 -35.92
CA LYS A 463 -4.14 15.63 -36.96
C LYS A 463 -4.54 16.70 -38.04
N ASP A 464 -5.84 16.89 -38.21
CA ASP A 464 -6.38 17.79 -39.23
C ASP A 464 -6.60 19.23 -38.69
N VAL A 465 -6.24 19.47 -37.43
CA VAL A 465 -6.34 20.81 -36.80
C VAL A 465 -5.02 21.53 -36.95
N GLN A 466 -5.04 22.65 -37.65
CA GLN A 466 -3.92 23.60 -37.77
C GLN A 466 -3.98 24.57 -36.56
N ILE A 467 -3.42 24.11 -35.43
CA ILE A 467 -3.51 24.86 -34.17
C ILE A 467 -2.72 26.17 -34.17
N GLU A 468 -1.78 26.31 -35.09
CA GLU A 468 -0.93 27.49 -35.26
C GLU A 468 -1.65 28.67 -35.88
N LEU A 469 -2.82 28.44 -36.50
CA LEU A 469 -3.62 29.52 -37.09
C LEU A 469 -4.34 30.35 -36.00
N PRO A 470 -4.59 31.64 -36.22
CA PRO A 470 -5.25 32.51 -35.26
C PRO A 470 -6.60 31.96 -34.78
N GLY A 471 -7.00 32.29 -33.57
CA GLY A 471 -8.29 31.88 -33.00
C GLY A 471 -8.37 30.45 -32.52
N ARG A 472 -7.34 29.62 -32.68
CA ARG A 472 -7.29 28.19 -32.30
C ARG A 472 -6.36 27.97 -31.11
N PHE A 473 -6.86 27.35 -30.04
CA PHE A 473 -6.14 27.24 -28.77
C PHE A 473 -6.22 25.85 -28.18
N THR A 474 -5.23 25.56 -27.37
CA THR A 474 -5.30 24.55 -26.31
C THR A 474 -5.15 25.25 -24.96
N MET A 475 -5.38 24.52 -23.84
CA MET A 475 -5.26 25.09 -22.52
C MET A 475 -4.45 24.12 -21.64
N ARG A 476 -3.14 24.34 -21.55
CA ARG A 476 -2.25 23.46 -20.80
C ARG A 476 -1.25 24.19 -19.90
N ASN A 477 -0.71 25.27 -20.38
CA ASN A 477 0.35 26.04 -19.71
C ASN A 477 0.04 27.53 -19.68
N LYS A 478 0.90 28.29 -19.00
CA LYS A 478 0.74 29.76 -18.90
C LYS A 478 0.76 30.45 -20.27
N SER A 479 1.64 30.00 -21.17
CA SER A 479 1.74 30.61 -22.49
C SER A 479 0.45 30.41 -23.29
N ASP A 480 -0.20 29.24 -23.18
CA ASP A 480 -1.51 29.02 -23.80
C ASP A 480 -2.55 30.00 -23.26
N ALA A 481 -2.59 30.19 -21.92
CA ALA A 481 -3.51 31.10 -21.27
C ALA A 481 -3.26 32.55 -21.63
N ASP A 482 -1.99 32.98 -21.65
CA ASP A 482 -1.61 34.35 -22.02
C ASP A 482 -1.96 34.64 -23.49
N SER A 483 -1.69 33.71 -24.40
CA SER A 483 -1.99 33.82 -25.82
C SER A 483 -3.50 33.89 -26.07
N PHE A 484 -4.27 33.04 -25.40
CA PHE A 484 -5.73 33.03 -25.49
C PHE A 484 -6.34 34.34 -24.97
N LYS A 485 -5.92 34.79 -23.78
CA LYS A 485 -6.36 36.04 -23.17
C LYS A 485 -6.07 37.22 -24.08
N LYS A 486 -4.81 37.36 -24.54
CA LYS A 486 -4.39 38.42 -25.42
C LYS A 486 -5.19 38.43 -26.73
N TYR A 487 -5.41 37.25 -27.32
CA TYR A 487 -6.20 37.17 -28.55
C TYR A 487 -7.62 37.71 -28.39
N LEU A 488 -8.30 37.36 -27.29
CA LEU A 488 -9.63 37.87 -26.98
C LEU A 488 -9.64 39.41 -26.74
N GLU A 489 -8.61 39.93 -26.08
CA GLU A 489 -8.42 41.39 -25.90
C GLU A 489 -8.19 42.09 -27.25
N ASP A 490 -7.38 41.51 -28.13
CA ASP A 490 -7.04 42.09 -29.46
C ASP A 490 -8.25 42.10 -30.40
N THR A 491 -9.34 41.35 -30.15
CA THR A 491 -10.59 41.44 -30.93
C THR A 491 -11.27 42.80 -30.75
N GLY A 492 -10.99 43.51 -29.66
CA GLY A 492 -11.65 44.77 -29.31
C GLY A 492 -13.15 44.66 -28.97
N LEU A 493 -13.71 43.46 -28.95
CA LEU A 493 -15.10 43.18 -28.62
C LEU A 493 -15.30 43.13 -27.09
N PRO A 494 -16.40 43.68 -26.57
CA PRO A 494 -16.73 43.45 -25.16
C PRO A 494 -17.07 41.98 -24.90
N PRO A 495 -16.86 41.46 -23.67
CA PRO A 495 -17.02 40.01 -23.37
C PRO A 495 -18.37 39.42 -23.79
N GLU A 496 -19.47 40.17 -23.67
CA GLU A 496 -20.82 39.75 -24.05
C GLU A 496 -21.03 39.54 -25.56
N GLU A 497 -20.20 40.16 -26.39
CA GLU A 497 -20.18 39.99 -27.83
C GLU A 497 -19.19 38.89 -28.29
N GLN A 498 -18.27 38.49 -27.42
CA GLN A 498 -17.33 37.41 -27.72
C GLN A 498 -18.03 36.06 -27.67
N HIS A 499 -17.68 35.18 -28.63
CA HIS A 499 -18.17 33.83 -28.68
C HIS A 499 -16.97 32.82 -28.72
N VAL A 500 -16.89 31.93 -27.74
CA VAL A 500 -15.86 30.89 -27.64
C VAL A 500 -16.49 29.51 -27.78
N VAL A 501 -15.96 28.71 -28.69
CA VAL A 501 -16.34 27.31 -28.84
C VAL A 501 -15.30 26.42 -28.09
N ILE A 502 -15.78 25.57 -27.20
CA ILE A 502 -14.96 24.63 -26.45
C ILE A 502 -15.25 23.22 -26.97
N VAL A 503 -14.23 22.56 -27.52
CA VAL A 503 -14.31 21.18 -27.98
C VAL A 503 -13.91 20.26 -26.86
N GLY A 504 -14.89 19.53 -26.32
CA GLY A 504 -14.73 18.60 -25.18
C GLY A 504 -15.46 19.06 -23.91
N GLY A 505 -16.45 18.28 -23.51
CA GLY A 505 -17.25 18.46 -22.28
C GLY A 505 -16.70 17.67 -21.08
N GLY A 506 -15.38 17.55 -20.98
CA GLY A 506 -14.67 17.02 -19.82
C GLY A 506 -14.37 18.09 -18.77
N LEU A 507 -13.67 17.72 -17.68
CA LEU A 507 -13.40 18.60 -16.54
C LEU A 507 -12.82 19.96 -16.95
N LEU A 508 -11.70 19.96 -17.69
CA LEU A 508 -11.03 21.20 -18.11
C LEU A 508 -11.90 22.08 -19.00
N GLY A 509 -12.62 21.47 -19.95
CA GLY A 509 -13.51 22.22 -20.84
C GLY A 509 -14.66 22.87 -20.09
N LEU A 510 -15.22 22.21 -19.10
CA LEU A 510 -16.29 22.73 -18.25
C LEU A 510 -15.79 23.82 -17.29
N GLU A 511 -14.61 23.67 -16.69
CA GLU A 511 -14.02 24.71 -15.83
C GLU A 511 -13.72 25.98 -16.62
N LEU A 512 -13.16 25.83 -17.84
CA LEU A 512 -12.97 26.98 -18.73
C LEU A 512 -14.31 27.64 -19.14
N ALA A 513 -15.32 26.82 -19.49
CA ALA A 513 -16.65 27.30 -19.82
C ALA A 513 -17.29 28.09 -18.68
N ALA A 514 -17.15 27.58 -17.44
CA ALA A 514 -17.65 28.28 -16.24
C ALA A 514 -16.95 29.60 -16.01
N ALA A 515 -15.62 29.64 -16.07
CA ALA A 515 -14.82 30.84 -15.88
C ALA A 515 -15.16 31.91 -16.94
N MET A 516 -15.18 31.54 -18.22
CA MET A 516 -15.52 32.48 -19.31
C MET A 516 -16.96 32.95 -19.22
N LYS A 517 -17.91 32.11 -18.83
CA LYS A 517 -19.31 32.48 -18.64
C LYS A 517 -19.49 33.49 -17.51
N HIS A 518 -18.67 33.41 -16.46
CA HIS A 518 -18.65 34.39 -15.38
C HIS A 518 -18.27 35.81 -15.89
N LYS A 519 -17.48 35.90 -16.96
CA LYS A 519 -17.14 37.12 -17.67
C LYS A 519 -18.20 37.51 -18.73
N ASN A 520 -19.34 36.85 -18.78
CA ASN A 520 -20.43 37.05 -19.74
C ASN A 520 -20.11 36.65 -21.20
N VAL A 521 -19.01 35.98 -21.45
CA VAL A 521 -18.68 35.47 -22.80
C VAL A 521 -19.71 34.42 -23.22
N LYS A 522 -20.12 34.44 -24.49
CA LYS A 522 -21.00 33.42 -25.07
C LYS A 522 -20.19 32.13 -25.29
N ILE A 523 -20.69 31.01 -24.74
CA ILE A 523 -20.00 29.72 -24.80
C ILE A 523 -20.85 28.69 -25.52
N THR A 524 -20.19 27.93 -26.39
CA THR A 524 -20.73 26.70 -26.99
C THR A 524 -19.76 25.52 -26.75
N ILE A 525 -20.29 24.39 -26.24
CA ILE A 525 -19.54 23.19 -26.04
C ILE A 525 -19.89 22.17 -27.16
N VAL A 526 -18.89 21.63 -27.83
CA VAL A 526 -19.03 20.51 -28.78
C VAL A 526 -18.49 19.26 -28.12
N GLN A 527 -19.38 18.29 -27.87
CA GLN A 527 -19.07 17.05 -27.17
C GLN A 527 -19.33 15.85 -28.09
N ARG A 528 -18.29 15.01 -28.30
CA ARG A 528 -18.39 13.81 -29.11
C ARG A 528 -19.32 12.76 -28.53
N ALA A 529 -19.30 12.60 -27.22
CA ALA A 529 -20.16 11.67 -26.53
C ALA A 529 -21.57 12.23 -26.32
N SER A 530 -22.52 11.36 -26.00
CA SER A 530 -23.92 11.70 -25.69
C SER A 530 -24.11 12.41 -24.33
N ARG A 531 -23.02 12.61 -23.56
CA ARG A 531 -23.09 13.21 -22.22
C ARG A 531 -21.77 13.91 -21.82
N LEU A 532 -21.88 14.84 -20.87
CA LEU A 532 -20.73 15.50 -20.26
C LEU A 532 -20.02 14.56 -19.27
N MET A 533 -18.70 14.76 -19.11
CA MET A 533 -17.86 14.02 -18.16
C MET A 533 -18.10 12.50 -18.18
N GLU A 534 -18.19 11.90 -19.36
CA GLU A 534 -18.57 10.51 -19.58
C GLU A 534 -17.73 9.48 -18.84
N ARG A 535 -16.46 9.83 -18.48
CA ARG A 535 -15.50 8.99 -17.78
C ARG A 535 -15.55 9.15 -16.26
N GLN A 536 -16.14 10.25 -15.78
CA GLN A 536 -16.17 10.62 -14.36
C GLN A 536 -17.55 10.56 -13.74
N LEU A 537 -18.61 10.52 -14.57
CA LEU A 537 -20.00 10.56 -14.14
C LEU A 537 -20.82 9.45 -14.78
N ASP A 538 -21.84 8.98 -14.06
CA ASP A 538 -22.87 8.13 -14.63
C ASP A 538 -23.91 8.92 -15.43
N LYS A 539 -24.91 8.23 -15.95
CA LYS A 539 -25.93 8.85 -16.82
C LYS A 539 -26.78 9.90 -16.09
N ILE A 540 -27.11 9.67 -14.83
CA ILE A 540 -28.00 10.56 -14.05
C ILE A 540 -27.24 11.82 -13.65
N SER A 541 -26.09 11.68 -13.02
CA SER A 541 -25.26 12.81 -12.60
C SER A 541 -24.82 13.67 -13.78
N SER A 542 -24.46 13.05 -14.92
CA SER A 542 -24.13 13.78 -16.14
C SER A 542 -25.34 14.56 -16.72
N LYS A 543 -26.56 14.00 -16.60
CA LYS A 543 -27.76 14.72 -17.04
C LYS A 543 -28.07 15.92 -16.16
N LEU A 544 -27.92 15.79 -14.83
CA LEU A 544 -28.07 16.91 -13.89
C LEU A 544 -27.08 18.02 -14.19
N LEU A 545 -25.83 17.67 -14.44
CA LEU A 545 -24.79 18.63 -14.87
C LEU A 545 -25.17 19.31 -16.18
N SER A 546 -25.65 18.56 -17.17
CA SER A 546 -26.00 19.10 -18.47
C SER A 546 -27.16 20.12 -18.39
N LEU A 547 -28.16 19.85 -17.54
CA LEU A 547 -29.26 20.77 -17.28
C LEU A 547 -28.76 22.09 -16.65
N ASP A 548 -27.87 22.00 -15.64
CA ASP A 548 -27.29 23.16 -14.98
C ASP A 548 -26.47 24.01 -15.96
N VAL A 549 -25.64 23.37 -16.79
CA VAL A 549 -24.84 24.05 -17.83
C VAL A 549 -25.73 24.79 -18.84
N GLN A 550 -26.80 24.15 -19.30
CA GLN A 550 -27.74 24.75 -20.28
C GLN A 550 -28.56 25.88 -19.68
N GLU A 551 -29.04 25.78 -18.44
CA GLU A 551 -29.76 26.84 -17.74
C GLU A 551 -28.93 28.12 -17.56
N ARG A 552 -27.61 27.96 -17.46
CA ARG A 552 -26.67 29.11 -17.44
C ARG A 552 -26.43 29.71 -18.82
N GLY A 553 -27.14 29.23 -19.85
CA GLY A 553 -27.07 29.76 -21.22
C GLY A 553 -25.82 29.30 -21.99
N ILE A 554 -25.23 28.17 -21.59
CA ILE A 554 -24.15 27.51 -22.37
C ILE A 554 -24.80 26.51 -23.33
N GLN A 555 -24.57 26.68 -24.62
CA GLN A 555 -25.08 25.76 -25.64
C GLN A 555 -24.21 24.49 -25.72
N ILE A 556 -24.84 23.34 -25.85
CA ILE A 556 -24.12 22.07 -25.97
C ILE A 556 -24.57 21.30 -27.22
N TYR A 557 -23.62 20.88 -28.04
CA TYR A 557 -23.84 19.94 -29.14
C TYR A 557 -23.29 18.58 -28.74
N PHE A 558 -24.18 17.67 -28.35
CA PHE A 558 -23.82 16.26 -28.08
C PHE A 558 -23.75 15.46 -29.37
N ASP A 559 -23.09 14.28 -29.27
CA ASP A 559 -22.88 13.34 -30.39
C ASP A 559 -22.33 14.04 -31.62
N ASN A 560 -21.43 15.00 -31.42
CA ASN A 560 -20.92 15.84 -32.47
C ASN A 560 -19.40 16.08 -32.38
N GLU A 561 -18.80 16.29 -33.54
CA GLU A 561 -17.38 16.60 -33.68
C GLU A 561 -17.20 17.78 -34.63
N VAL A 562 -16.14 18.53 -34.43
CA VAL A 562 -15.69 19.54 -35.38
C VAL A 562 -15.11 18.82 -36.61
N SER A 563 -15.60 19.18 -37.80
CA SER A 563 -15.11 18.64 -39.07
C SER A 563 -14.07 19.53 -39.74
N THR A 564 -14.35 20.83 -39.82
CA THR A 564 -13.45 21.84 -40.38
C THR A 564 -13.62 23.18 -39.71
N VAL A 565 -12.58 24.00 -39.70
CA VAL A 565 -12.58 25.37 -39.19
C VAL A 565 -12.04 26.28 -40.32
N PHE A 566 -12.80 27.26 -40.71
CA PHE A 566 -12.41 28.26 -41.67
C PHE A 566 -12.30 29.62 -41.03
N ASP A 567 -11.35 30.41 -41.46
CA ASP A 567 -11.18 31.80 -41.08
C ASP A 567 -11.99 32.68 -42.06
N ASP A 568 -12.79 33.58 -41.53
CA ASP A 568 -13.44 34.62 -42.31
C ASP A 568 -12.52 35.86 -42.30
N GLU A 569 -11.88 36.12 -43.45
CA GLU A 569 -10.89 37.19 -43.58
C GLU A 569 -11.52 38.60 -43.43
N ASP A 570 -12.84 38.76 -43.68
CA ASP A 570 -13.53 40.02 -43.64
C ASP A 570 -13.95 40.38 -42.20
N THR A 571 -14.38 39.40 -41.41
CA THR A 571 -14.91 39.59 -40.06
C THR A 571 -13.92 39.22 -38.95
N GLY A 572 -12.92 38.44 -39.26
CA GLY A 572 -11.99 37.85 -38.27
C GLY A 572 -12.64 36.76 -37.42
N GLU A 573 -13.84 36.30 -37.77
CA GLU A 573 -14.53 35.20 -37.10
C GLU A 573 -14.15 33.86 -37.67
N LEU A 574 -14.37 32.82 -36.90
CA LEU A 574 -14.21 31.42 -37.29
C LEU A 574 -15.56 30.83 -37.68
N THR A 575 -15.63 30.18 -38.87
CA THR A 575 -16.75 29.32 -39.22
C THR A 575 -16.36 27.86 -38.89
N ILE A 576 -17.00 27.29 -37.87
CA ILE A 576 -16.72 25.96 -37.30
C ILE A 576 -17.80 25.02 -37.80
N ASN A 577 -17.47 24.12 -38.74
CA ASN A 577 -18.39 23.11 -39.22
C ASN A 577 -18.38 21.86 -38.39
N LEU A 578 -19.55 21.32 -38.13
CA LEU A 578 -19.77 20.11 -37.36
C LEU A 578 -20.08 18.93 -38.28
N LYS A 579 -19.71 17.70 -37.85
CA LYS A 579 -20.04 16.47 -38.63
C LYS A 579 -21.55 16.29 -38.85
N SER A 580 -22.41 16.88 -38.04
CA SER A 580 -23.87 16.87 -38.23
C SER A 580 -24.36 17.76 -39.38
N GLY A 581 -23.48 18.51 -40.03
CA GLY A 581 -23.82 19.49 -41.09
C GLY A 581 -24.23 20.88 -40.53
N LYS A 582 -24.26 21.07 -39.19
CA LYS A 582 -24.43 22.37 -38.57
C LYS A 582 -23.12 23.15 -38.59
N TYR A 583 -23.21 24.49 -38.51
CA TYR A 583 -22.02 25.32 -38.33
C TYR A 583 -22.25 26.31 -37.18
N ILE A 584 -21.16 26.83 -36.63
CA ILE A 584 -21.11 27.79 -35.54
C ILE A 584 -20.12 28.86 -35.93
N THR A 585 -20.51 30.15 -35.82
CA THR A 585 -19.58 31.27 -35.93
C THR A 585 -19.10 31.67 -34.54
N ALA A 586 -17.80 31.89 -34.37
CA ALA A 586 -17.19 32.21 -33.09
C ALA A 586 -15.87 32.99 -33.31
N ASN A 587 -15.44 33.72 -32.25
CA ASN A 587 -14.14 34.39 -32.28
C ASN A 587 -12.98 33.46 -32.00
N ALA A 588 -13.20 32.43 -31.18
CA ALA A 588 -12.14 31.48 -30.83
C ALA A 588 -12.68 30.05 -30.62
N ILE A 589 -11.79 29.10 -30.86
CA ILE A 589 -12.03 27.66 -30.55
C ILE A 589 -10.92 27.10 -29.63
N VAL A 590 -11.32 26.46 -28.56
CA VAL A 590 -10.39 25.82 -27.58
C VAL A 590 -10.57 24.30 -27.58
N TYR A 591 -9.50 23.57 -27.81
CA TYR A 591 -9.51 22.09 -27.80
C TYR A 591 -9.17 21.57 -26.40
N ALA A 592 -10.17 21.04 -25.71
CA ALA A 592 -10.09 20.45 -24.36
C ALA A 592 -10.46 18.94 -24.38
N ILE A 593 -9.97 18.19 -25.37
CA ILE A 593 -10.35 16.79 -25.64
C ILE A 593 -9.40 15.75 -25.02
N GLY A 594 -8.69 16.14 -23.99
CA GLY A 594 -7.80 15.29 -23.21
C GLY A 594 -6.32 15.49 -23.50
N THR A 595 -5.51 14.68 -22.86
CA THR A 595 -4.05 14.80 -22.87
C THR A 595 -3.35 13.50 -23.30
N ARG A 596 -2.09 13.62 -23.71
CA ARG A 596 -1.19 12.49 -23.98
C ARG A 596 0.08 12.62 -23.14
N PRO A 597 0.50 11.59 -22.41
CA PRO A 597 1.77 11.61 -21.66
C PRO A 597 2.96 11.85 -22.60
N ASN A 598 3.95 12.63 -22.14
CA ASN A 598 5.15 12.95 -22.89
C ASN A 598 6.20 11.85 -22.71
N ILE A 599 5.99 10.70 -23.34
CA ILE A 599 6.82 9.48 -23.20
C ILE A 599 7.91 9.36 -24.24
N GLU A 600 7.99 10.26 -25.21
CA GLU A 600 8.86 10.15 -26.37
C GLU A 600 10.33 9.99 -25.95
N ILE A 601 10.77 10.81 -24.99
CA ILE A 601 12.14 10.75 -24.47
C ILE A 601 12.46 9.39 -23.85
N ALA A 602 11.53 8.81 -23.10
CA ALA A 602 11.70 7.48 -22.50
C ALA A 602 11.71 6.39 -23.58
N LYS A 603 10.72 6.43 -24.49
CA LYS A 603 10.51 5.43 -25.53
C LYS A 603 11.68 5.38 -26.52
N ASN A 604 12.14 6.55 -26.99
CA ASN A 604 13.23 6.67 -27.97
C ASN A 604 14.56 6.19 -27.39
N ASN A 605 14.73 6.18 -26.07
CA ASN A 605 15.94 5.71 -25.39
C ASN A 605 15.78 4.31 -24.74
N GLY A 606 14.81 3.53 -25.22
CA GLY A 606 14.67 2.11 -24.89
C GLY A 606 14.22 1.85 -23.43
N ILE A 607 13.49 2.79 -22.83
CA ILE A 607 12.78 2.58 -21.57
C ILE A 607 11.40 2.01 -21.87
N ILE A 608 10.97 0.99 -21.15
CA ILE A 608 9.71 0.28 -21.43
C ILE A 608 8.53 1.21 -21.16
N CYS A 609 7.73 1.44 -22.21
CA CYS A 609 6.53 2.25 -22.18
C CYS A 609 5.31 1.45 -22.66
N GLY A 610 4.16 1.76 -22.09
CA GLY A 610 2.84 1.44 -22.60
C GLY A 610 2.15 2.73 -23.06
N ARG A 611 1.07 3.12 -22.39
CA ARG A 611 0.48 4.46 -22.54
C ARG A 611 1.27 5.52 -21.78
N GLY A 612 2.01 5.11 -20.75
CA GLY A 612 2.97 5.87 -19.96
C GLY A 612 4.30 5.14 -19.88
N VAL A 613 5.22 5.62 -19.08
CA VAL A 613 6.45 4.92 -18.68
C VAL A 613 6.08 3.87 -17.64
N LYS A 614 6.30 2.59 -17.94
CA LYS A 614 5.99 1.50 -16.98
C LYS A 614 6.91 1.57 -15.78
N VAL A 615 6.29 1.59 -14.59
CA VAL A 615 7.01 1.66 -13.32
C VAL A 615 6.58 0.55 -12.36
N ASN A 616 7.50 0.18 -11.45
CA ASN A 616 7.21 -0.71 -10.33
C ASN A 616 6.61 0.06 -9.13
N GLN A 617 6.42 -0.63 -8.03
CA GLN A 617 5.87 -0.07 -6.78
C GLN A 617 6.73 1.03 -6.12
N HIS A 618 7.96 1.22 -6.54
CA HIS A 618 8.86 2.29 -6.10
C HIS A 618 9.04 3.36 -7.19
N LEU A 619 8.16 3.35 -8.20
CA LEU A 619 8.17 4.29 -9.33
C LEU A 619 9.43 4.20 -10.21
N GLN A 620 10.17 3.11 -10.09
CA GLN A 620 11.35 2.80 -10.88
C GLN A 620 10.92 2.21 -12.23
N SER A 621 11.53 2.71 -13.29
CA SER A 621 11.30 2.24 -14.67
C SER A 621 11.98 0.88 -14.93
N SER A 622 12.07 0.49 -16.19
CA SER A 622 12.85 -0.68 -16.61
C SER A 622 14.36 -0.53 -16.38
N HIS A 623 14.85 0.64 -16.00
CA HIS A 623 16.24 0.89 -15.66
C HIS A 623 16.40 1.33 -14.20
N PRO A 624 17.35 0.76 -13.43
CA PRO A 624 17.44 0.96 -11.98
C PRO A 624 17.73 2.40 -11.53
N ALA A 625 18.38 3.23 -12.37
CA ALA A 625 18.68 4.62 -12.10
C ALA A 625 17.65 5.61 -12.66
N ILE A 626 16.56 5.13 -13.31
CA ILE A 626 15.58 5.99 -13.98
C ILE A 626 14.18 5.72 -13.41
N PHE A 627 13.53 6.79 -12.97
CA PHE A 627 12.22 6.79 -12.34
C PHE A 627 11.23 7.62 -13.15
N ALA A 628 9.94 7.40 -12.95
CA ALA A 628 8.90 8.24 -13.55
C ALA A 628 7.79 8.53 -12.54
N ILE A 629 7.32 9.79 -12.48
CA ILE A 629 6.27 10.27 -11.59
C ILE A 629 5.30 11.22 -12.29
N GLY A 630 4.08 11.31 -11.78
CA GLY A 630 3.03 12.15 -12.34
C GLY A 630 2.30 11.51 -13.51
N GLU A 631 1.78 12.34 -14.41
CA GLU A 631 0.93 11.90 -15.53
C GLU A 631 1.64 10.96 -16.52
N ILE A 632 2.97 10.92 -16.51
CA ILE A 632 3.78 10.04 -17.36
C ILE A 632 3.91 8.63 -16.81
N ALA A 633 3.75 8.42 -15.50
CA ALA A 633 3.95 7.13 -14.86
C ALA A 633 2.77 6.17 -15.08
N GLU A 634 3.05 4.99 -15.63
CA GLU A 634 2.08 3.89 -15.80
C GLU A 634 2.35 2.79 -14.79
N PHE A 635 1.48 2.66 -13.80
CA PHE A 635 1.56 1.63 -12.77
C PHE A 635 0.41 0.64 -12.92
N ASN A 636 0.71 -0.67 -12.97
CA ASN A 636 -0.27 -1.74 -13.16
C ASN A 636 -1.21 -1.49 -14.36
N ASN A 637 -0.65 -1.03 -15.50
CA ASN A 637 -1.36 -0.67 -16.74
C ASN A 637 -2.39 0.48 -16.58
N LYS A 638 -2.31 1.26 -15.48
CA LYS A 638 -3.15 2.43 -15.22
C LYS A 638 -2.32 3.72 -15.24
N LEU A 639 -2.92 4.77 -15.78
CA LEU A 639 -2.42 6.14 -15.71
C LEU A 639 -3.28 6.92 -14.71
N PHE A 640 -2.65 7.74 -13.89
CA PHE A 640 -3.32 8.56 -12.87
C PHE A 640 -3.13 10.04 -13.24
N GLY A 641 -4.07 10.58 -14.00
CA GLY A 641 -3.99 11.95 -14.53
C GLY A 641 -4.49 13.01 -13.56
N ILE A 642 -4.27 12.87 -12.25
CA ILE A 642 -4.70 13.80 -11.20
C ILE A 642 -3.51 14.26 -10.35
N THR A 643 -3.58 15.49 -9.85
CA THR A 643 -2.49 16.11 -9.06
C THR A 643 -2.20 15.33 -7.76
N SER A 644 -3.24 14.85 -7.08
CA SER A 644 -3.07 14.10 -5.83
C SER A 644 -2.27 12.81 -6.03
N ALA A 645 -2.49 12.10 -7.13
CA ALA A 645 -1.70 10.91 -7.48
C ALA A 645 -0.24 11.26 -7.76
N ALA A 646 0.00 12.37 -8.48
CA ALA A 646 1.34 12.85 -8.76
C ALA A 646 2.10 13.24 -7.48
N GLU A 647 1.42 13.85 -6.52
CA GLU A 647 1.99 14.22 -5.22
C GLU A 647 2.25 13.00 -4.32
N GLU A 648 1.36 12.00 -4.32
CA GLU A 648 1.56 10.73 -3.63
C GLU A 648 2.77 9.97 -4.18
N GLN A 649 2.85 9.81 -5.50
CA GLN A 649 3.99 9.19 -6.17
C GLN A 649 5.30 9.90 -5.84
N ALA A 650 5.30 11.22 -5.86
CA ALA A 650 6.47 12.05 -5.55
C ALA A 650 6.96 11.85 -4.10
N GLY A 651 6.04 11.72 -3.14
CA GLY A 651 6.35 11.44 -1.74
C GLY A 651 7.01 10.07 -1.56
N ILE A 652 6.42 9.02 -2.19
CA ILE A 652 6.96 7.66 -2.13
C ILE A 652 8.34 7.59 -2.78
N LEU A 653 8.52 8.24 -3.93
CA LEU A 653 9.81 8.29 -4.61
C LEU A 653 10.87 9.02 -3.77
N ALA A 654 10.53 10.15 -3.14
CA ALA A 654 11.44 10.90 -2.28
C ALA A 654 11.90 10.04 -1.09
N ASN A 655 10.99 9.31 -0.44
CA ASN A 655 11.32 8.35 0.61
C ASN A 655 12.26 7.26 0.10
N PHE A 656 11.95 6.68 -1.05
CA PHE A 656 12.74 5.59 -1.64
C PHE A 656 14.17 6.04 -1.98
N ILE A 657 14.33 7.18 -2.66
CA ILE A 657 15.64 7.71 -3.01
C ILE A 657 16.43 8.14 -1.77
N ALA A 658 15.75 8.65 -0.72
CA ALA A 658 16.38 8.95 0.56
C ALA A 658 16.83 7.71 1.35
N GLY A 659 16.45 6.49 0.90
CA GLY A 659 16.83 5.22 1.52
C GLY A 659 15.75 4.60 2.42
N ASP A 660 14.57 5.24 2.55
CA ASP A 660 13.41 4.65 3.20
C ASP A 660 12.58 3.85 2.18
N ILE A 661 12.80 2.56 2.13
CA ILE A 661 12.10 1.62 1.24
C ILE A 661 10.84 1.01 1.87
N SER A 662 10.39 1.58 2.98
CA SER A 662 9.25 1.06 3.74
C SER A 662 7.90 1.32 3.06
N GLU A 663 7.83 2.28 2.14
CA GLU A 663 6.62 2.62 1.39
C GLU A 663 6.66 2.10 -0.04
N ALA A 664 5.51 1.62 -0.49
CA ALA A 664 5.30 1.17 -1.85
C ALA A 664 4.03 1.80 -2.43
N TYR A 665 4.11 2.28 -3.65
CA TYR A 665 2.94 2.78 -4.37
C TYR A 665 1.98 1.65 -4.70
N LYS A 666 0.72 1.82 -4.36
CA LYS A 666 -0.34 0.82 -4.56
C LYS A 666 -1.36 1.23 -5.62
N GLY A 667 -1.14 2.37 -6.24
CA GLY A 667 -2.11 3.07 -7.06
C GLY A 667 -2.88 4.10 -6.24
N SER A 668 -3.39 5.14 -6.90
CA SER A 668 -4.15 6.22 -6.26
C SER A 668 -5.63 6.07 -6.54
N VAL A 669 -6.45 6.51 -5.61
CA VAL A 669 -7.90 6.62 -5.82
C VAL A 669 -8.18 7.84 -6.70
N LEU A 670 -8.84 7.61 -7.84
CA LEU A 670 -9.22 8.70 -8.74
C LEU A 670 -10.30 9.56 -8.10
N MET A 671 -10.07 10.87 -8.07
CA MET A 671 -10.99 11.84 -7.50
C MET A 671 -11.15 12.99 -8.48
N ASN A 672 -12.40 13.40 -8.72
CA ASN A 672 -12.72 14.56 -9.55
C ASN A 672 -13.69 15.46 -8.76
N ILE A 673 -13.34 16.70 -8.64
CA ILE A 673 -14.20 17.76 -8.08
C ILE A 673 -14.34 18.79 -9.16
N LEU A 674 -15.55 18.96 -9.68
CA LEU A 674 -15.84 19.97 -10.67
C LEU A 674 -16.16 21.29 -9.96
N LYS A 675 -15.43 22.33 -10.31
CA LYS A 675 -15.71 23.71 -9.93
C LYS A 675 -16.57 24.36 -11.03
N PHE A 676 -17.85 24.28 -10.88
CA PHE A 676 -18.78 24.89 -11.81
C PHE A 676 -19.75 25.78 -11.04
N ASN A 677 -19.27 26.99 -10.67
CA ASN A 677 -20.01 27.97 -9.84
C ASN A 677 -20.53 27.30 -8.55
N ASP A 678 -21.86 27.37 -8.31
CA ASP A 678 -22.49 26.83 -7.09
C ASP A 678 -22.80 25.34 -7.16
N LEU A 679 -22.51 24.65 -8.28
CA LEU A 679 -22.76 23.23 -8.41
C LEU A 679 -21.68 22.45 -7.68
N ASN A 680 -22.06 21.80 -6.57
CA ASN A 680 -21.22 20.85 -5.87
C ASN A 680 -21.31 19.50 -6.57
N LEU A 681 -20.28 19.14 -7.33
CA LEU A 681 -20.19 17.86 -8.01
C LEU A 681 -18.83 17.22 -7.78
N CYS A 682 -18.85 15.98 -7.32
CA CYS A 682 -17.63 15.21 -7.18
C CYS A 682 -17.85 13.73 -7.45
N SER A 683 -16.79 13.06 -7.89
CA SER A 683 -16.73 11.61 -8.01
C SER A 683 -15.42 11.08 -7.42
N ILE A 684 -15.48 9.90 -6.83
CA ILE A 684 -14.34 9.24 -6.22
C ILE A 684 -14.38 7.73 -6.46
N GLY A 685 -13.24 7.13 -6.77
CA GLY A 685 -13.11 5.70 -6.99
C GLY A 685 -13.79 5.21 -8.27
N GLU A 686 -14.39 4.03 -8.22
CA GLU A 686 -15.12 3.44 -9.33
C GLU A 686 -16.51 4.05 -9.45
N ILE A 687 -16.92 4.42 -10.67
CA ILE A 687 -18.22 5.05 -10.92
C ILE A 687 -19.17 4.17 -11.74
N THR A 688 -18.66 3.08 -12.29
CA THR A 688 -19.42 2.13 -13.12
C THR A 688 -19.30 0.72 -12.54
N VAL A 689 -20.40 0.00 -12.58
CA VAL A 689 -20.48 -1.41 -12.18
C VAL A 689 -20.45 -2.28 -13.44
N PRO A 690 -19.67 -3.38 -13.47
CA PRO A 690 -19.73 -4.36 -14.54
C PRO A 690 -21.13 -4.97 -14.67
N GLU A 691 -21.62 -5.12 -15.90
CA GLU A 691 -22.90 -5.79 -16.14
C GLU A 691 -22.84 -7.25 -15.67
N ASN A 692 -23.83 -7.69 -14.89
CA ASN A 692 -23.99 -9.06 -14.39
C ASN A 692 -22.97 -9.55 -13.34
N ASP A 693 -22.31 -8.65 -12.58
CA ASP A 693 -21.48 -9.02 -11.46
C ASP A 693 -22.22 -8.77 -10.13
N SER A 694 -22.71 -9.85 -9.51
CA SER A 694 -23.49 -9.81 -8.27
C SER A 694 -22.67 -9.44 -7.02
N SER A 695 -21.35 -9.33 -7.13
CA SER A 695 -20.49 -8.85 -6.04
C SER A 695 -20.57 -7.32 -5.86
N TYR A 696 -21.18 -6.61 -6.79
CA TYR A 696 -21.38 -5.16 -6.73
C TYR A 696 -22.79 -4.80 -6.30
N GLU A 697 -22.89 -3.79 -5.46
CA GLU A 697 -24.14 -3.18 -5.02
C GLU A 697 -24.10 -1.67 -5.31
N GLU A 698 -25.19 -1.12 -5.85
CA GLU A 698 -25.37 0.32 -6.05
C GLU A 698 -26.38 0.85 -5.04
N ILE A 699 -25.97 1.78 -4.19
CA ILE A 699 -26.85 2.51 -3.27
C ILE A 699 -27.08 3.89 -3.86
N ILE A 700 -28.31 4.18 -4.26
CA ILE A 700 -28.64 5.43 -4.94
C ILE A 700 -29.70 6.19 -4.15
N PHE A 701 -29.40 7.46 -3.88
CA PHE A 701 -30.35 8.43 -3.35
C PHE A 701 -30.46 9.62 -4.33
N THR A 702 -31.69 9.99 -4.68
CA THR A 702 -31.93 11.09 -5.64
C THR A 702 -33.13 11.94 -5.25
N ASP A 703 -32.97 13.27 -5.34
CA ASP A 703 -34.03 14.26 -5.32
C ASP A 703 -33.82 15.23 -6.50
N ILE A 704 -34.44 14.91 -7.61
CA ILE A 704 -34.29 15.68 -8.86
C ILE A 704 -34.74 17.13 -8.67
N SER A 705 -35.76 17.40 -7.84
CA SER A 705 -36.28 18.75 -7.59
C SER A 705 -35.26 19.66 -6.91
N LYS A 706 -34.41 19.09 -6.05
CA LYS A 706 -33.32 19.77 -5.36
C LYS A 706 -31.97 19.60 -6.06
N ARG A 707 -31.94 18.93 -7.20
CA ARG A 707 -30.69 18.55 -7.90
C ARG A 707 -29.71 17.79 -7.01
N TYR A 708 -30.27 16.97 -6.12
CA TYR A 708 -29.47 16.14 -5.24
C TYR A 708 -29.39 14.71 -5.79
N TYR A 709 -28.16 14.23 -5.91
CA TYR A 709 -27.88 12.87 -6.32
C TYR A 709 -26.67 12.33 -5.55
N LYS A 710 -26.86 11.17 -4.92
CA LYS A 710 -25.81 10.42 -4.28
C LYS A 710 -25.86 8.99 -4.78
N LYS A 711 -24.73 8.49 -5.27
CA LYS A 711 -24.54 7.10 -5.66
C LYS A 711 -23.29 6.58 -4.96
N CYS A 712 -23.42 5.47 -4.25
CA CYS A 712 -22.33 4.72 -3.66
C CYS A 712 -22.22 3.36 -4.35
N ILE A 713 -21.02 2.92 -4.67
CA ILE A 713 -20.72 1.59 -5.22
C ILE A 713 -19.99 0.79 -4.17
N VAL A 714 -20.59 -0.31 -3.78
CA VAL A 714 -20.08 -1.23 -2.77
C VAL A 714 -19.71 -2.55 -3.44
N LYS A 715 -18.56 -3.10 -3.10
CA LYS A 715 -18.09 -4.41 -3.53
C LYS A 715 -17.50 -5.15 -2.34
N ASP A 716 -17.93 -6.40 -2.13
CA ASP A 716 -17.45 -7.23 -1.02
C ASP A 716 -17.48 -6.47 0.33
N ASP A 717 -18.62 -5.80 0.60
CA ASP A 717 -18.86 -4.94 1.77
C ASP A 717 -17.92 -3.72 1.92
N LEU A 718 -17.19 -3.34 0.87
CA LEU A 718 -16.31 -2.17 0.85
C LEU A 718 -16.86 -1.08 -0.06
N LEU A 719 -16.89 0.16 0.40
CA LEU A 719 -17.14 1.30 -0.48
C LEU A 719 -15.95 1.45 -1.43
N ILE A 720 -16.19 1.32 -2.75
CA ILE A 720 -15.15 1.41 -3.78
C ILE A 720 -15.31 2.63 -4.68
N GLY A 721 -16.47 3.27 -4.63
CA GLY A 721 -16.70 4.48 -5.41
C GLY A 721 -17.95 5.23 -4.99
N ALA A 722 -17.97 6.53 -5.29
CA ALA A 722 -19.15 7.38 -5.06
C ALA A 722 -19.22 8.53 -6.06
N VAL A 723 -20.45 8.98 -6.33
CA VAL A 723 -20.76 10.20 -7.09
C VAL A 723 -21.73 11.05 -6.27
N LEU A 724 -21.41 12.32 -6.08
CA LEU A 724 -22.19 13.28 -5.33
C LEU A 724 -22.52 14.50 -6.20
N VAL A 725 -23.77 14.92 -6.24
CA VAL A 725 -24.24 16.15 -6.90
C VAL A 725 -25.17 16.90 -5.95
N GLY A 726 -24.97 18.21 -5.82
CA GLY A 726 -25.74 19.10 -4.96
C GLY A 726 -25.14 19.26 -3.56
N ASP A 727 -24.73 18.22 -2.92
CA ASP A 727 -24.03 18.24 -1.62
C ASP A 727 -22.77 17.36 -1.67
N LYS A 728 -21.68 17.88 -1.15
CA LYS A 728 -20.37 17.18 -1.09
C LYS A 728 -19.84 16.98 0.34
N ASN A 729 -20.66 17.21 1.36
CA ASN A 729 -20.21 17.16 2.76
C ASN A 729 -19.63 15.77 3.13
N GLU A 730 -20.19 14.70 2.59
CA GLU A 730 -19.74 13.32 2.85
C GLU A 730 -18.49 12.94 2.04
N PHE A 731 -18.00 13.79 1.12
CA PHE A 731 -16.87 13.46 0.24
C PHE A 731 -15.60 13.06 1.01
N ALA A 732 -15.28 13.79 2.09
CA ALA A 732 -14.08 13.51 2.90
C ALA A 732 -14.20 12.17 3.64
N GLU A 733 -15.40 11.84 4.10
CA GLU A 733 -15.69 10.55 4.74
C GLU A 733 -15.57 9.40 3.74
N PHE A 734 -16.20 9.52 2.57
CA PHE A 734 -16.12 8.51 1.52
C PHE A 734 -14.70 8.31 1.02
N LYS A 735 -13.93 9.38 0.88
CA LYS A 735 -12.51 9.29 0.58
C LYS A 735 -11.78 8.43 1.61
N THR A 736 -11.98 8.71 2.89
CA THR A 736 -11.35 7.94 3.98
C THR A 736 -11.78 6.47 3.95
N MET A 737 -13.05 6.21 3.72
CA MET A 737 -13.58 4.83 3.65
C MET A 737 -12.96 4.04 2.50
N ILE A 738 -12.86 4.63 1.31
CA ILE A 738 -12.29 3.99 0.12
C ILE A 738 -10.78 3.78 0.29
N GLU A 739 -10.04 4.79 0.72
CA GLU A 739 -8.58 4.70 0.91
C GLU A 739 -8.19 3.72 2.03
N SER A 740 -8.95 3.71 3.13
CA SER A 740 -8.71 2.83 4.27
C SER A 740 -9.40 1.48 4.18
N LYS A 741 -10.21 1.24 3.14
CA LYS A 741 -10.98 0.01 2.92
C LYS A 741 -11.81 -0.36 4.16
N ILE A 742 -12.63 0.59 4.61
CA ILE A 742 -13.52 0.41 5.76
C ILE A 742 -14.78 -0.35 5.30
N GLU A 743 -15.13 -1.41 6.01
CA GLU A 743 -16.34 -2.21 5.75
C GLU A 743 -17.61 -1.39 6.03
N MET A 744 -18.64 -1.65 5.22
CA MET A 744 -19.90 -0.90 5.19
C MET A 744 -20.96 -1.44 6.16
N SER A 745 -20.75 -2.63 6.76
CA SER A 745 -21.74 -3.38 7.53
C SER A 745 -22.49 -2.53 8.58
N ASP A 746 -21.77 -1.61 9.25
CA ASP A 746 -22.35 -0.74 10.29
C ASP A 746 -22.90 0.60 9.74
N LYS A 747 -22.61 0.94 8.49
CA LYS A 747 -22.90 2.26 7.89
C LYS A 747 -23.95 2.23 6.78
N ARG A 748 -24.37 1.08 6.28
CA ARG A 748 -25.34 0.95 5.19
C ARG A 748 -26.66 1.68 5.45
N ASN A 749 -27.12 1.68 6.69
CA ASN A 749 -28.37 2.34 7.09
C ASN A 749 -28.25 3.85 7.31
N THR A 750 -27.03 4.40 7.29
CA THR A 750 -26.75 5.84 7.50
C THR A 750 -26.32 6.54 6.23
N LEU A 751 -26.08 5.81 5.16
CA LEU A 751 -25.86 6.33 3.82
C LEU A 751 -27.18 6.64 3.13
#